data_c9a09d0cbfb616c27428a166e22b3b32
#
_entry.id   c9a09d0cbfb616c27428a166e22b3b32
#
_cell.length_a   1.000
_cell.length_b   1.000
_cell.length_c   1.000
_cell.angle_alpha   90.00
_cell.angle_beta   90.00
_cell.angle_gamma   90.00
#
_symmetry.space_group_name_H-M   'P 1'
#
loop_
_entity.id
_entity.type
_entity.pdbx_description
1 polymer ?
#
loop_
_entity_poly.entity_id
_entity_poly.type
_entity_poly.pdbx_seq_one_letter_code
_entity_poly.pdbx_strand_id
1 'polypeptide(L)'
;MEYMEGETLAARIGKGAIPLDQALTYATQIADALDRAHRAGVTHRDVKPHNIMLTRDGVKVLDFGLAKSAPKQGPSEETLTAVLTTEGTVMGTPQYMAPEQFEGKEADARSDIWAFGAVLYEMVTGQKAFQGKSYSSLVGAILSADPAPMAVNPFTPSWLERLVRRCLAKDPEDRWQTMRDIVIELRTPPQESAAVGPSKATRWPWIAAGAFAFAFIVAGLGWYSATRPAPLRPLIRLNVDLEDSTPLTRIFVGAAGGNMLALSPDDARFALTLRGSDGKVRLHTRLLNQSQVTPLPGTEDAVFPFFSPAGDWIGFFAEGKLKKIAVEDGAAVTLCDAPSGRGASWGDDGNIIAVLNGTGVLSRVPSGGGTPVPVTKLNSGEVTHRWPQVLPGSEAVLFTSDTQVGASYDDANIDVISLKTGERKTIQRGGFSPRYLADASASNGTGHLIYVHEATLFAVPFDLGRLATIGTPTPILEDVSSTATAGGDFAFAGAPSGPGTFVYLSGKGSQEGYSISWVDSSGGALSGASNGTPSGASKTTQPLHAPPGFYVAPRFSPDGKRLAFSINSGKGADIWVKDLDRDTPSRVSFLPGTNDRPVWTPDGKNIVFLSSNPAAPGLYGIRSDGSGEAKRLTEGKPLETPYSFSPDGKRLALFQTGNGNSQDIFTMPVEVDPGQGALRLGKAELFLGTPFVEIAPAFSPDGRWLAYTSDESGTLEVYVRPFVAPGGGAGGRWQISTGGGMFPVWSRGRA
;
A
#
# COMPACT_ATOMS: atom_id res chain seq x y z
N MET A 1 5.73 54.82 -4.60
CA MET A 1 4.38 54.27 -4.85
C MET A 1 3.51 55.42 -5.29
N GLU A 2 2.94 55.34 -6.47
CA GLU A 2 1.97 56.33 -6.95
C GLU A 2 0.65 56.10 -6.20
N TYR A 3 0.12 57.18 -5.57
CA TYR A 3 -1.21 57.10 -4.92
C TYR A 3 -2.27 57.06 -5.99
N MET A 4 -3.11 56.01 -6.02
CA MET A 4 -4.18 55.86 -7.01
C MET A 4 -5.53 56.00 -6.30
N GLU A 5 -6.32 56.99 -6.71
CA GLU A 5 -7.71 57.15 -6.30
C GLU A 5 -8.62 56.15 -7.05
N GLY A 6 -9.34 55.32 -6.29
CA GLY A 6 -10.26 54.34 -6.85
C GLY A 6 -10.62 53.25 -5.84
N GLU A 7 -11.43 52.31 -6.27
CA GLU A 7 -11.76 51.14 -5.47
C GLU A 7 -11.19 49.87 -6.11
N THR A 8 -10.90 48.83 -5.29
CA THR A 8 -10.48 47.54 -5.84
C THR A 8 -11.65 46.83 -6.48
N LEU A 9 -11.37 46.01 -7.51
CA LEU A 9 -12.40 45.17 -8.13
C LEU A 9 -13.05 44.23 -7.11
N ALA A 10 -12.30 43.78 -6.11
CA ALA A 10 -12.81 42.97 -4.99
C ALA A 10 -13.89 43.72 -4.19
N ALA A 11 -13.64 45.00 -3.84
CA ALA A 11 -14.60 45.84 -3.15
C ALA A 11 -15.87 46.11 -4.01
N ARG A 12 -15.70 46.21 -5.31
CA ARG A 12 -16.82 46.39 -6.27
C ARG A 12 -17.69 45.14 -6.39
N ILE A 13 -17.05 43.95 -6.53
CA ILE A 13 -17.76 42.66 -6.60
C ILE A 13 -18.46 42.35 -5.26
N GLY A 14 -17.87 42.74 -4.12
CA GLY A 14 -18.50 42.62 -2.80
C GLY A 14 -19.85 43.35 -2.65
N LYS A 15 -20.15 44.31 -3.55
CA LYS A 15 -21.44 45.00 -3.61
C LYS A 15 -22.47 44.26 -4.48
N GLY A 16 -22.11 43.12 -5.09
CA GLY A 16 -22.91 42.29 -5.97
C GLY A 16 -22.34 42.19 -7.39
N ALA A 17 -22.96 41.32 -8.20
CA ALA A 17 -22.58 41.13 -9.61
C ALA A 17 -22.51 42.46 -10.35
N ILE A 18 -21.57 42.57 -11.26
CA ILE A 18 -21.37 43.79 -12.06
C ILE A 18 -22.30 43.71 -13.29
N PRO A 19 -23.00 44.80 -13.65
CA PRO A 19 -23.77 44.85 -14.87
C PRO A 19 -22.92 44.42 -16.07
N LEU A 20 -23.51 43.64 -17.01
CA LEU A 20 -22.78 42.95 -18.05
C LEU A 20 -21.93 43.89 -18.92
N ASP A 21 -22.47 45.04 -19.29
CA ASP A 21 -21.79 46.07 -20.10
C ASP A 21 -20.54 46.62 -19.38
N GLN A 22 -20.64 46.86 -18.08
CA GLN A 22 -19.51 47.29 -17.25
C GLN A 22 -18.50 46.15 -17.07
N ALA A 23 -18.97 44.92 -16.83
CA ALA A 23 -18.10 43.74 -16.69
C ALA A 23 -17.29 43.50 -17.96
N LEU A 24 -17.90 43.61 -19.13
CA LEU A 24 -17.21 43.50 -20.43
C LEU A 24 -16.21 44.63 -20.65
N THR A 25 -16.56 45.87 -20.25
CA THR A 25 -15.64 47.01 -20.32
C THR A 25 -14.43 46.79 -19.46
N TYR A 26 -14.60 46.36 -18.19
CA TYR A 26 -13.51 46.09 -17.30
C TYR A 26 -12.67 44.86 -17.75
N ALA A 27 -13.35 43.80 -18.21
CA ALA A 27 -12.67 42.61 -18.75
C ALA A 27 -11.76 42.96 -19.94
N THR A 28 -12.25 43.79 -20.85
CA THR A 28 -11.46 44.23 -22.01
C THR A 28 -10.21 45.00 -21.57
N GLN A 29 -10.32 45.89 -20.59
CA GLN A 29 -9.20 46.71 -20.11
C GLN A 29 -8.18 45.85 -19.33
N ILE A 30 -8.66 44.87 -18.52
CA ILE A 30 -7.79 43.89 -17.84
C ILE A 30 -7.03 43.05 -18.86
N ALA A 31 -7.76 42.53 -19.88
CA ALA A 31 -7.16 41.70 -20.91
C ALA A 31 -6.12 42.47 -21.74
N ASP A 32 -6.41 43.76 -22.11
CA ASP A 32 -5.45 44.64 -22.77
C ASP A 32 -4.18 44.89 -21.92
N ALA A 33 -4.33 45.05 -20.63
CA ALA A 33 -3.18 45.23 -19.71
C ALA A 33 -2.30 43.99 -19.64
N LEU A 34 -2.92 42.79 -19.50
CA LEU A 34 -2.21 41.53 -19.49
C LEU A 34 -1.58 41.21 -20.86
N ASP A 35 -2.26 41.50 -22.00
CA ASP A 35 -1.68 41.33 -23.34
C ASP A 35 -0.39 42.16 -23.52
N ARG A 36 -0.37 43.40 -23.05
CA ARG A 36 0.83 44.25 -23.10
C ARG A 36 1.97 43.68 -22.25
N ALA A 37 1.66 43.19 -21.06
CA ALA A 37 2.65 42.58 -20.19
C ALA A 37 3.24 41.31 -20.80
N HIS A 38 2.39 40.42 -21.32
CA HIS A 38 2.82 39.18 -21.98
C HIS A 38 3.72 39.42 -23.17
N ARG A 39 3.41 40.44 -24.01
CA ARG A 39 4.28 40.84 -25.12
C ARG A 39 5.62 41.43 -24.69
N ALA A 40 5.69 41.98 -23.48
CA ALA A 40 6.92 42.44 -22.90
C ALA A 40 7.67 41.29 -22.18
N GLY A 41 7.19 40.03 -22.28
CA GLY A 41 7.80 38.87 -21.62
C GLY A 41 7.51 38.79 -20.11
N VAL A 42 6.51 39.54 -19.62
CA VAL A 42 6.17 39.57 -18.19
C VAL A 42 4.85 38.84 -17.97
N THR A 43 4.86 37.79 -17.16
CA THR A 43 3.70 37.07 -16.66
C THR A 43 3.35 37.59 -15.28
N HIS A 44 2.07 37.83 -15.00
CA HIS A 44 1.62 38.41 -13.73
C HIS A 44 1.66 37.41 -12.56
N ARG A 45 1.21 36.18 -12.79
CA ARG A 45 1.22 35.02 -11.85
C ARG A 45 0.32 35.11 -10.61
N ASP A 46 -0.30 36.28 -10.33
CA ASP A 46 -1.23 36.50 -9.20
C ASP A 46 -2.39 37.43 -9.57
N VAL A 47 -3.04 37.18 -10.70
CA VAL A 47 -4.22 37.94 -11.13
C VAL A 47 -5.41 37.58 -10.23
N LYS A 48 -5.94 38.57 -9.53
CA LYS A 48 -7.09 38.44 -8.64
C LYS A 48 -7.80 39.80 -8.43
N PRO A 49 -9.06 39.84 -7.99
CA PRO A 49 -9.80 41.08 -7.82
C PRO A 49 -9.16 42.12 -6.90
N HIS A 50 -8.35 41.67 -5.92
CA HIS A 50 -7.62 42.56 -5.00
C HIS A 50 -6.49 43.31 -5.71
N ASN A 51 -5.89 42.71 -6.74
CA ASN A 51 -4.79 43.30 -7.51
C ASN A 51 -5.26 44.08 -8.73
N ILE A 52 -6.55 44.40 -8.80
CA ILE A 52 -7.17 45.17 -9.88
C ILE A 52 -7.87 46.39 -9.30
N MET A 53 -7.44 47.59 -9.72
CA MET A 53 -8.03 48.89 -9.29
C MET A 53 -8.92 49.44 -10.38
N LEU A 54 -10.08 49.89 -9.97
CA LEU A 54 -11.03 50.66 -10.78
C LEU A 54 -10.81 52.14 -10.46
N THR A 55 -10.23 52.87 -11.40
CA THR A 55 -9.95 54.32 -11.26
C THR A 55 -10.81 55.13 -12.21
N ARG A 56 -10.79 56.48 -12.08
CA ARG A 56 -11.48 57.38 -13.02
C ARG A 56 -10.95 57.28 -14.45
N ASP A 57 -9.68 56.92 -14.61
CA ASP A 57 -9.00 56.81 -15.90
C ASP A 57 -9.06 55.39 -16.50
N GLY A 58 -9.74 54.46 -15.84
CA GLY A 58 -9.92 53.09 -16.29
C GLY A 58 -9.35 52.06 -15.29
N VAL A 59 -9.21 50.82 -15.74
CA VAL A 59 -8.72 49.70 -14.94
C VAL A 59 -7.19 49.66 -14.91
N LYS A 60 -6.63 49.52 -13.74
CA LYS A 60 -5.18 49.28 -13.54
C LYS A 60 -4.93 47.94 -12.84
N VAL A 61 -4.06 47.11 -13.41
CA VAL A 61 -3.59 45.86 -12.82
C VAL A 61 -2.32 46.13 -12.02
N LEU A 62 -2.30 45.73 -10.76
CA LEU A 62 -1.25 46.00 -9.78
C LEU A 62 -0.41 44.73 -9.49
N ASP A 63 0.77 44.93 -8.89
CA ASP A 63 1.60 43.88 -8.33
C ASP A 63 1.99 42.75 -9.34
N PHE A 64 2.54 43.14 -10.48
CA PHE A 64 3.15 42.21 -11.40
C PHE A 64 4.31 41.49 -10.70
N GLY A 65 4.12 40.23 -10.37
CA GLY A 65 5.10 39.16 -10.05
C GLY A 65 6.45 39.50 -9.44
N LEU A 66 6.62 40.58 -8.70
CA LEU A 66 7.91 41.01 -8.13
C LEU A 66 8.44 40.13 -6.99
N ALA A 67 7.77 39.06 -6.61
CA ALA A 67 8.09 38.28 -5.41
C ALA A 67 8.54 36.85 -5.67
N LYS A 68 9.13 36.49 -6.82
CA LYS A 68 9.85 35.19 -6.97
C LYS A 68 10.91 35.23 -8.07
N SER A 69 12.01 35.93 -7.82
CA SER A 69 13.31 35.52 -8.36
C SER A 69 13.94 34.57 -7.36
N ALA A 70 13.68 33.26 -7.47
CA ALA A 70 14.39 32.25 -6.72
C ALA A 70 15.65 31.85 -7.49
N PRO A 71 16.80 31.63 -6.81
CA PRO A 71 18.04 31.23 -7.47
C PRO A 71 17.93 29.78 -7.97
N LYS A 72 18.54 29.54 -9.13
CA LYS A 72 18.75 28.21 -9.72
C LYS A 72 19.57 27.34 -8.77
N GLN A 73 18.93 26.40 -8.08
CA GLN A 73 19.57 25.16 -7.60
C GLN A 73 18.50 24.06 -7.51
N GLY A 74 18.91 22.81 -7.77
CA GLY A 74 18.04 21.67 -8.02
C GLY A 74 17.09 21.26 -6.88
N PRO A 75 16.21 20.26 -7.09
CA PRO A 75 15.08 19.97 -6.21
C PRO A 75 15.56 19.37 -4.89
N SER A 76 15.46 20.13 -3.80
CA SER A 76 15.52 19.61 -2.44
C SER A 76 14.13 19.65 -1.81
N GLU A 77 13.79 18.59 -1.10
CA GLU A 77 12.49 18.33 -0.43
C GLU A 77 12.00 19.41 0.55
N GLU A 78 12.80 20.43 0.82
CA GLU A 78 12.45 21.50 1.76
C GLU A 78 11.51 22.59 1.21
N THR A 79 11.24 22.60 -0.10
CA THR A 79 10.41 23.66 -0.71
C THR A 79 8.92 23.45 -0.56
N LEU A 80 8.46 22.24 -0.26
CA LEU A 80 7.05 21.92 0.02
C LEU A 80 6.64 22.22 1.46
N THR A 81 7.59 22.22 2.41
CA THR A 81 7.34 22.46 3.83
C THR A 81 7.28 23.96 4.18
N ALA A 82 7.83 24.83 3.33
CA ALA A 82 7.86 26.29 3.56
C ALA A 82 6.50 26.99 3.33
N VAL A 83 5.49 26.30 2.78
CA VAL A 83 4.13 26.82 2.60
C VAL A 83 3.24 26.51 3.81
N LEU A 84 3.68 25.71 4.76
CA LEU A 84 2.87 25.14 5.85
C LEU A 84 3.31 25.52 7.26
N THR A 85 4.19 26.47 7.48
CA THR A 85 4.59 26.79 8.86
C THR A 85 4.48 28.27 9.18
N THR A 86 3.75 28.49 10.18
CA THR A 86 3.68 29.44 11.27
C THR A 86 2.35 30.20 11.30
N GLU A 87 1.55 29.87 12.32
CA GLU A 87 0.43 30.65 12.84
C GLU A 87 -0.68 31.07 11.85
N GLY A 88 -1.56 30.14 11.46
CA GLY A 88 -2.97 30.47 11.13
C GLY A 88 -3.25 31.47 10.00
N THR A 89 -2.25 31.91 9.21
CA THR A 89 -2.44 32.89 8.15
C THR A 89 -2.07 32.27 6.80
N VAL A 90 -3.10 31.86 6.04
CA VAL A 90 -2.98 31.39 4.67
C VAL A 90 -2.50 32.55 3.79
N MET A 91 -1.28 32.53 3.32
CA MET A 91 -0.70 33.53 2.44
C MET A 91 -1.14 33.26 0.99
N GLY A 92 -2.23 33.91 0.56
CA GLY A 92 -2.76 33.90 -0.80
C GLY A 92 -4.15 33.28 -0.92
N THR A 93 -4.98 33.84 -1.83
CA THR A 93 -6.34 33.37 -2.09
C THR A 93 -6.27 32.34 -3.24
N PRO A 94 -6.30 31.01 -2.98
CA PRO A 94 -6.01 29.97 -3.99
C PRO A 94 -7.07 29.86 -5.11
N GLN A 95 -8.18 30.58 -4.99
CA GLN A 95 -9.38 30.48 -5.83
C GLN A 95 -9.18 30.97 -7.28
N TYR A 96 -8.09 31.70 -7.57
CA TYR A 96 -7.76 32.19 -8.92
C TYR A 96 -6.51 31.51 -9.49
N MET A 97 -5.89 30.63 -8.70
CA MET A 97 -4.68 29.91 -9.10
C MET A 97 -5.00 28.84 -10.14
N ALA A 98 -4.17 28.73 -11.16
CA ALA A 98 -4.37 27.77 -12.25
C ALA A 98 -3.97 26.34 -11.80
N PRO A 99 -4.56 25.27 -12.40
CA PRO A 99 -4.25 23.89 -12.08
C PRO A 99 -2.75 23.56 -12.05
N GLU A 100 -2.00 23.98 -13.05
CA GLU A 100 -0.56 23.75 -13.18
C GLU A 100 0.27 24.38 -12.05
N GLN A 101 -0.23 25.44 -11.42
CA GLN A 101 0.44 26.08 -10.28
C GLN A 101 0.33 25.22 -9.01
N PHE A 102 -0.77 24.47 -8.85
CA PHE A 102 -0.89 23.48 -7.76
C PHE A 102 -0.02 22.24 -8.00
N GLU A 103 0.28 21.92 -9.25
CA GLU A 103 1.16 20.85 -9.65
C GLU A 103 2.65 21.23 -9.58
N GLY A 104 2.97 22.46 -9.17
CA GLY A 104 4.35 22.95 -9.08
C GLY A 104 5.01 23.22 -10.44
N LYS A 105 4.25 23.23 -11.53
CA LYS A 105 4.73 23.59 -12.88
C LYS A 105 4.97 25.09 -12.99
N GLU A 106 5.80 25.49 -13.91
CA GLU A 106 6.09 26.91 -14.14
C GLU A 106 4.86 27.62 -14.73
N ALA A 107 4.43 28.71 -14.07
CA ALA A 107 3.31 29.52 -14.51
C ALA A 107 3.74 30.39 -15.71
N ASP A 108 3.03 30.28 -16.82
CA ASP A 108 3.20 31.07 -18.03
C ASP A 108 1.99 32.01 -18.29
N ALA A 109 1.94 32.61 -19.46
CA ALA A 109 0.84 33.50 -19.86
C ALA A 109 -0.55 32.84 -19.79
N ARG A 110 -0.63 31.51 -19.94
CA ARG A 110 -1.86 30.75 -19.89
C ARG A 110 -2.39 30.56 -18.46
N SER A 111 -1.53 30.67 -17.47
CA SER A 111 -1.95 30.74 -16.05
C SER A 111 -2.64 32.07 -15.74
N ASP A 112 -2.19 33.19 -16.32
CA ASP A 112 -2.87 34.48 -16.21
C ASP A 112 -4.22 34.46 -16.95
N ILE A 113 -4.32 33.72 -18.06
CA ILE A 113 -5.59 33.52 -18.81
C ILE A 113 -6.61 32.77 -17.96
N TRP A 114 -6.18 31.74 -17.23
CA TRP A 114 -7.04 31.04 -16.27
C TRP A 114 -7.55 31.99 -15.18
N ALA A 115 -6.63 32.70 -14.53
CA ALA A 115 -6.98 33.65 -13.48
C ALA A 115 -7.91 34.75 -13.95
N PHE A 116 -7.69 35.28 -15.15
CA PHE A 116 -8.60 36.22 -15.83
C PHE A 116 -10.00 35.61 -16.04
N GLY A 117 -10.10 34.37 -16.51
CA GLY A 117 -11.35 33.63 -16.65
C GLY A 117 -12.14 33.52 -15.34
N ALA A 118 -11.45 33.22 -14.25
CA ALA A 118 -12.02 33.12 -12.89
C ALA A 118 -12.53 34.48 -12.39
N VAL A 119 -11.77 35.56 -12.65
CA VAL A 119 -12.17 36.94 -12.33
C VAL A 119 -13.39 37.37 -13.15
N LEU A 120 -13.40 37.11 -14.45
CA LEU A 120 -14.53 37.44 -15.34
C LEU A 120 -15.79 36.68 -14.94
N TYR A 121 -15.69 35.41 -14.62
CA TYR A 121 -16.81 34.63 -14.09
C TYR A 121 -17.40 35.30 -12.84
N GLU A 122 -16.54 35.68 -11.90
CA GLU A 122 -16.98 36.30 -10.64
C GLU A 122 -17.58 37.69 -10.86
N MET A 123 -17.04 38.49 -11.76
CA MET A 123 -17.63 39.80 -12.14
C MET A 123 -19.06 39.68 -12.62
N VAL A 124 -19.35 38.71 -13.49
CA VAL A 124 -20.66 38.53 -14.13
C VAL A 124 -21.66 37.85 -13.22
N THR A 125 -21.23 36.85 -12.46
CA THR A 125 -22.13 36.03 -11.61
C THR A 125 -22.24 36.52 -10.18
N GLY A 126 -21.29 37.31 -9.71
CA GLY A 126 -21.14 37.65 -8.28
C GLY A 126 -20.69 36.48 -7.40
N GLN A 127 -20.35 35.32 -8.01
CA GLN A 127 -19.94 34.13 -7.34
C GLN A 127 -18.56 33.65 -7.85
N LYS A 128 -17.79 33.03 -7.02
CA LYS A 128 -16.50 32.49 -7.40
C LYS A 128 -16.67 31.29 -8.32
N ALA A 129 -15.83 31.16 -9.35
CA ALA A 129 -15.88 30.08 -10.33
C ALA A 129 -15.73 28.70 -9.70
N PHE A 130 -14.94 28.61 -8.62
CA PHE A 130 -14.72 27.39 -7.85
C PHE A 130 -14.89 27.66 -6.35
N GLN A 131 -15.59 26.76 -5.68
CA GLN A 131 -15.87 26.86 -4.23
C GLN A 131 -15.61 25.52 -3.56
N GLY A 132 -15.20 25.53 -2.31
CA GLY A 132 -14.97 24.34 -1.50
C GLY A 132 -15.13 24.66 0.00
N LYS A 133 -15.66 23.70 0.76
CA LYS A 133 -15.82 23.82 2.22
C LYS A 133 -14.48 23.70 2.98
N SER A 134 -13.45 23.17 2.36
CA SER A 134 -12.08 23.04 2.86
C SER A 134 -11.09 23.42 1.76
N TYR A 135 -9.84 23.67 2.13
CA TYR A 135 -8.75 23.90 1.18
C TYR A 135 -8.64 22.76 0.15
N SER A 136 -8.64 21.53 0.61
CA SER A 136 -8.56 20.34 -0.25
C SER A 136 -9.76 20.21 -1.20
N SER A 137 -10.97 20.52 -0.73
CA SER A 137 -12.16 20.49 -1.61
C SER A 137 -12.14 21.62 -2.66
N LEU A 138 -11.57 22.78 -2.32
CA LEU A 138 -11.38 23.87 -3.29
C LEU A 138 -10.34 23.49 -4.34
N VAL A 139 -9.18 22.95 -3.93
CA VAL A 139 -8.15 22.46 -4.86
C VAL A 139 -8.72 21.35 -5.75
N GLY A 140 -9.46 20.40 -5.18
CA GLY A 140 -10.17 19.38 -5.97
C GLY A 140 -11.12 19.96 -7.01
N ALA A 141 -11.88 20.98 -6.66
CA ALA A 141 -12.77 21.69 -7.60
C ALA A 141 -12.00 22.39 -8.72
N ILE A 142 -10.88 23.05 -8.41
CA ILE A 142 -10.03 23.71 -9.40
C ILE A 142 -9.40 22.69 -10.36
N LEU A 143 -8.96 21.54 -9.86
CA LEU A 143 -8.31 20.53 -10.68
C LEU A 143 -9.27 19.71 -11.54
N SER A 144 -10.51 19.46 -11.09
CA SER A 144 -11.38 18.46 -11.72
C SER A 144 -12.79 18.91 -12.06
N ALA A 145 -13.35 19.93 -11.39
CA ALA A 145 -14.74 20.35 -11.64
C ALA A 145 -14.82 21.47 -12.67
N ASP A 146 -15.87 21.46 -13.49
CA ASP A 146 -16.22 22.61 -14.33
C ASP A 146 -16.91 23.69 -13.49
N PRO A 147 -16.74 24.99 -13.83
CA PRO A 147 -17.51 26.05 -13.19
C PRO A 147 -19.00 25.87 -13.48
N ALA A 148 -19.84 26.27 -12.52
CA ALA A 148 -21.29 26.24 -12.72
C ALA A 148 -21.69 27.07 -13.96
N PRO A 149 -22.76 26.69 -14.69
CA PRO A 149 -23.22 27.47 -15.81
C PRO A 149 -23.50 28.95 -15.42
N MET A 150 -23.09 29.90 -16.26
CA MET A 150 -23.30 31.33 -16.02
C MET A 150 -24.76 31.79 -16.22
N ALA A 151 -25.67 30.85 -16.49
CA ALA A 151 -27.10 31.05 -16.74
C ALA A 151 -27.90 31.54 -15.51
N VAL A 152 -27.25 31.95 -14.43
CA VAL A 152 -27.89 32.61 -13.26
C VAL A 152 -28.50 33.95 -13.67
N ASN A 153 -28.03 34.56 -14.77
CA ASN A 153 -28.62 35.75 -15.37
C ASN A 153 -29.12 35.41 -16.78
N PRO A 154 -30.44 35.46 -17.07
CA PRO A 154 -31.01 35.10 -18.37
C PRO A 154 -30.53 35.99 -19.53
N PHE A 155 -29.77 37.04 -19.23
CA PHE A 155 -29.18 37.96 -20.20
C PHE A 155 -27.69 37.69 -20.48
N THR A 156 -27.09 36.63 -19.95
CA THR A 156 -25.70 36.32 -20.27
C THR A 156 -25.61 35.69 -21.65
N PRO A 157 -24.90 36.31 -22.62
CA PRO A 157 -24.80 35.78 -23.97
C PRO A 157 -24.05 34.45 -24.00
N SER A 158 -24.48 33.50 -24.84
CA SER A 158 -23.88 32.17 -24.95
C SER A 158 -22.39 32.20 -25.37
N TRP A 159 -21.99 33.22 -26.14
CA TRP A 159 -20.60 33.40 -26.54
C TRP A 159 -19.68 33.74 -25.33
N LEU A 160 -20.19 34.51 -24.34
CA LEU A 160 -19.41 34.87 -23.15
C LEU A 160 -19.18 33.66 -22.26
N GLU A 161 -20.18 32.80 -22.11
CA GLU A 161 -20.01 31.53 -21.37
C GLU A 161 -18.96 30.63 -22.05
N ARG A 162 -18.97 30.53 -23.38
CA ARG A 162 -17.96 29.80 -24.14
C ARG A 162 -16.56 30.39 -23.95
N LEU A 163 -16.43 31.72 -23.98
CA LEU A 163 -15.15 32.40 -23.75
C LEU A 163 -14.58 32.06 -22.39
N VAL A 164 -15.40 32.20 -21.32
CA VAL A 164 -14.98 31.92 -19.94
C VAL A 164 -14.65 30.45 -19.75
N ARG A 165 -15.46 29.52 -20.26
CA ARG A 165 -15.16 28.07 -20.19
C ARG A 165 -13.83 27.73 -20.84
N ARG A 166 -13.50 28.36 -21.96
CA ARG A 166 -12.22 28.14 -22.63
C ARG A 166 -11.05 28.72 -21.83
N CYS A 167 -11.20 29.83 -21.14
CA CYS A 167 -10.21 30.36 -20.22
C CYS A 167 -9.97 29.35 -19.06
N LEU A 168 -11.04 28.70 -18.58
CA LEU A 168 -11.03 27.79 -17.45
C LEU A 168 -10.89 26.29 -17.85
N ALA A 169 -10.39 26.02 -19.05
CA ALA A 169 -10.00 24.67 -19.45
C ALA A 169 -8.83 24.20 -18.59
N LYS A 170 -8.88 22.92 -18.14
CA LYS A 170 -7.89 22.38 -17.18
C LYS A 170 -6.51 22.26 -17.81
N ASP A 171 -6.45 21.74 -19.04
CA ASP A 171 -5.21 21.69 -19.81
C ASP A 171 -4.90 23.10 -20.37
N PRO A 172 -3.71 23.66 -20.13
CA PRO A 172 -3.27 24.91 -20.72
C PRO A 172 -3.31 24.93 -22.26
N GLU A 173 -3.17 23.77 -22.93
CA GLU A 173 -3.24 23.69 -24.40
C GLU A 173 -4.67 23.89 -24.93
N ASP A 174 -5.69 23.57 -24.15
CA ASP A 174 -7.11 23.77 -24.52
C ASP A 174 -7.62 25.18 -24.23
N ARG A 175 -6.84 26.01 -23.53
CA ARG A 175 -7.18 27.40 -23.24
C ARG A 175 -6.96 28.29 -24.45
N TRP A 176 -7.39 29.55 -24.32
CA TRP A 176 -6.88 30.60 -25.19
C TRP A 176 -5.37 30.66 -25.09
N GLN A 177 -4.66 30.78 -26.21
CA GLN A 177 -3.18 30.75 -26.18
C GLN A 177 -2.59 32.15 -25.97
N THR A 178 -3.35 33.20 -26.29
CA THR A 178 -2.91 34.60 -26.05
C THR A 178 -4.05 35.44 -25.47
N MET A 179 -3.71 36.43 -24.63
CA MET A 179 -4.67 37.43 -24.18
C MET A 179 -5.21 38.28 -25.34
N ARG A 180 -4.45 38.38 -26.43
CA ARG A 180 -4.86 39.08 -27.62
C ARG A 180 -6.10 38.47 -28.24
N ASP A 181 -6.20 37.18 -28.33
CA ASP A 181 -7.36 36.48 -28.86
C ASP A 181 -8.62 36.79 -28.03
N ILE A 182 -8.48 36.83 -26.72
CA ILE A 182 -9.56 37.19 -25.79
C ILE A 182 -9.99 38.63 -25.96
N VAL A 183 -9.05 39.57 -26.15
CA VAL A 183 -9.35 40.97 -26.43
C VAL A 183 -10.16 41.12 -27.72
N ILE A 184 -9.81 40.38 -28.77
CA ILE A 184 -10.53 40.40 -30.05
C ILE A 184 -11.96 39.90 -29.86
N GLU A 185 -12.14 38.78 -29.18
CA GLU A 185 -13.46 38.18 -28.91
C GLU A 185 -14.34 39.09 -28.05
N LEU A 186 -13.77 39.77 -27.04
CA LEU A 186 -14.51 40.72 -26.20
C LEU A 186 -14.93 41.99 -26.95
N ARG A 187 -14.16 42.45 -27.96
CA ARG A 187 -14.43 43.64 -28.74
C ARG A 187 -15.36 43.39 -29.94
N THR A 188 -15.37 42.16 -30.47
CA THR A 188 -16.12 41.79 -31.65
C THR A 188 -16.93 40.51 -31.35
N PRO A 189 -17.95 40.60 -30.49
CA PRO A 189 -18.74 39.43 -30.16
C PRO A 189 -19.42 38.87 -31.43
N PRO A 190 -19.46 37.56 -31.60
CA PRO A 190 -20.11 36.90 -32.73
C PRO A 190 -21.59 37.34 -32.80
N GLN A 191 -22.01 37.89 -33.94
CA GLN A 191 -23.44 38.21 -34.17
C GLN A 191 -24.22 36.89 -34.20
N GLU A 192 -25.13 36.70 -33.26
CA GLU A 192 -26.14 35.65 -33.35
C GLU A 192 -27.08 35.96 -34.53
N SER A 193 -26.91 35.19 -35.61
CA SER A 193 -27.81 35.30 -36.77
C SER A 193 -29.23 34.93 -36.35
N ALA A 194 -30.12 35.91 -36.34
CA ALA A 194 -31.54 35.69 -36.15
C ALA A 194 -32.07 34.73 -37.23
N ALA A 195 -32.75 33.69 -36.81
CA ALA A 195 -33.35 32.71 -37.70
C ALA A 195 -34.40 33.32 -38.61
N VAL A 196 -34.15 33.36 -39.89
CA VAL A 196 -35.12 33.71 -40.93
C VAL A 196 -36.14 32.58 -41.07
N GLY A 197 -37.42 32.89 -40.84
CA GLY A 197 -38.53 31.92 -40.93
C GLY A 197 -38.73 31.36 -42.33
N PRO A 198 -39.19 30.12 -42.50
CA PRO A 198 -39.26 29.44 -43.78
C PRO A 198 -40.50 29.79 -44.58
N SER A 199 -40.30 30.17 -45.87
CA SER A 199 -41.30 30.27 -46.91
C SER A 199 -41.84 28.86 -47.27
N LYS A 200 -43.16 28.71 -47.35
CA LYS A 200 -43.90 27.53 -47.74
C LYS A 200 -43.61 27.07 -49.17
N ALA A 201 -42.92 25.93 -49.35
CA ALA A 201 -42.87 25.18 -50.59
C ALA A 201 -42.99 23.70 -50.33
N THR A 202 -43.95 23.07 -50.96
CA THR A 202 -44.33 21.63 -50.84
C THR A 202 -43.16 20.72 -51.21
N ARG A 203 -42.62 19.95 -50.23
CA ARG A 203 -41.42 19.12 -50.44
C ARG A 203 -41.52 17.76 -49.73
N TRP A 204 -42.54 16.97 -50.06
CA TRP A 204 -42.70 15.62 -49.47
C TRP A 204 -41.57 14.63 -49.80
N PRO A 205 -40.94 14.61 -51.00
CA PRO A 205 -39.82 13.67 -51.24
C PRO A 205 -38.51 14.04 -50.51
N TRP A 206 -38.29 15.31 -50.21
CA TRP A 206 -37.10 15.77 -49.50
C TRP A 206 -37.16 15.56 -47.97
N ILE A 207 -38.37 15.44 -47.39
CA ILE A 207 -38.58 15.17 -45.99
C ILE A 207 -38.19 13.71 -45.68
N ALA A 208 -38.50 12.75 -46.57
CA ALA A 208 -38.10 11.36 -46.44
C ALA A 208 -36.57 11.20 -46.54
N ALA A 209 -35.92 11.89 -47.48
CA ALA A 209 -34.45 11.88 -47.62
C ALA A 209 -33.77 12.58 -46.42
N GLY A 210 -34.33 13.65 -45.88
CA GLY A 210 -33.85 14.31 -44.67
C GLY A 210 -33.99 13.47 -43.40
N ALA A 211 -35.10 12.75 -43.28
CA ALA A 211 -35.31 11.81 -42.16
C ALA A 211 -34.34 10.64 -42.19
N PHE A 212 -34.06 10.10 -43.40
CA PHE A 212 -33.03 9.03 -43.55
C PHE A 212 -31.61 9.54 -43.26
N ALA A 213 -31.25 10.74 -43.76
CA ALA A 213 -29.97 11.38 -43.49
C ALA A 213 -29.82 11.71 -42.00
N PHE A 214 -30.89 12.20 -41.35
CA PHE A 214 -30.89 12.45 -39.90
C PHE A 214 -30.78 11.17 -39.09
N ALA A 215 -31.50 10.11 -39.46
CA ALA A 215 -31.39 8.80 -38.83
C ALA A 215 -29.97 8.20 -38.99
N PHE A 216 -29.35 8.42 -40.17
CA PHE A 216 -27.97 7.97 -40.41
C PHE A 216 -26.94 8.78 -39.61
N ILE A 217 -27.16 10.09 -39.47
CA ILE A 217 -26.34 10.99 -38.63
C ILE A 217 -26.51 10.63 -37.15
N VAL A 218 -27.73 10.39 -36.68
CA VAL A 218 -27.99 9.96 -35.29
C VAL A 218 -27.41 8.58 -34.99
N ALA A 219 -27.54 7.63 -35.95
CA ALA A 219 -26.92 6.32 -35.85
C ALA A 219 -25.38 6.42 -35.89
N GLY A 220 -24.82 7.27 -36.75
CA GLY A 220 -23.39 7.55 -36.85
C GLY A 220 -22.84 8.26 -35.60
N LEU A 221 -23.57 9.21 -35.07
CA LEU A 221 -23.23 9.89 -33.79
C LEU A 221 -23.40 8.95 -32.60
N GLY A 222 -24.43 8.10 -32.62
CA GLY A 222 -24.62 7.03 -31.62
C GLY A 222 -23.48 6.02 -31.64
N TRP A 223 -23.09 5.56 -32.84
CA TRP A 223 -21.95 4.67 -33.00
C TRP A 223 -20.63 5.33 -32.62
N TYR A 224 -20.42 6.58 -33.05
CA TYR A 224 -19.23 7.37 -32.71
C TYR A 224 -19.13 7.69 -31.19
N SER A 225 -20.26 7.96 -30.52
CA SER A 225 -20.27 8.11 -29.06
C SER A 225 -20.07 6.77 -28.32
N ALA A 226 -20.60 5.66 -28.87
CA ALA A 226 -20.42 4.32 -28.32
C ALA A 226 -19.01 3.74 -28.54
N THR A 227 -18.31 4.20 -29.58
CA THR A 227 -16.93 3.77 -29.89
C THR A 227 -15.85 4.72 -29.37
N ARG A 228 -16.22 5.87 -28.81
CA ARG A 228 -15.25 6.71 -28.11
C ARG A 228 -14.78 5.99 -26.85
N PRO A 229 -13.47 5.76 -26.68
CA PRO A 229 -12.97 5.38 -25.38
C PRO A 229 -13.41 6.44 -24.36
N ALA A 230 -13.98 6.00 -23.25
CA ALA A 230 -14.34 6.90 -22.16
C ALA A 230 -13.14 7.78 -21.82
N PRO A 231 -13.32 9.11 -21.68
CA PRO A 231 -12.21 9.98 -21.32
C PRO A 231 -11.56 9.43 -20.06
N LEU A 232 -10.23 9.26 -20.11
CA LEU A 232 -9.45 8.82 -18.96
C LEU A 232 -9.76 9.78 -17.81
N ARG A 233 -10.45 9.29 -16.78
CA ARG A 233 -10.73 10.08 -15.59
C ARG A 233 -9.41 10.27 -14.83
N PRO A 234 -9.08 11.49 -14.38
CA PRO A 234 -7.85 11.73 -13.64
C PRO A 234 -7.85 10.88 -12.37
N LEU A 235 -6.71 10.26 -12.11
CA LEU A 235 -6.48 9.53 -10.86
C LEU A 235 -6.49 10.53 -9.70
N ILE A 236 -7.48 10.44 -8.82
CA ILE A 236 -7.57 11.25 -7.61
C ILE A 236 -6.86 10.49 -6.50
N ARG A 237 -5.77 11.04 -5.98
CA ARG A 237 -5.08 10.52 -4.79
C ARG A 237 -5.54 11.29 -3.57
N LEU A 238 -6.08 10.60 -2.59
CA LEU A 238 -6.49 11.16 -1.31
C LEU A 238 -5.78 10.39 -0.19
N ASN A 239 -5.18 11.14 0.74
CA ASN A 239 -4.74 10.57 2.00
C ASN A 239 -5.96 10.43 2.91
N VAL A 240 -6.16 9.25 3.45
CA VAL A 240 -7.21 8.98 4.42
C VAL A 240 -6.57 8.95 5.80
N ASP A 241 -6.71 10.03 6.56
CA ASP A 241 -6.31 10.05 7.95
C ASP A 241 -7.33 9.25 8.76
N LEU A 242 -6.82 8.28 9.51
CA LEU A 242 -7.58 7.59 10.53
C LEU A 242 -7.39 8.44 11.81
N GLU A 243 -8.48 9.01 12.33
CA GLU A 243 -8.47 9.94 13.48
C GLU A 243 -7.45 9.59 14.57
N ASP A 244 -6.91 10.62 15.22
CA ASP A 244 -5.77 10.70 16.17
C ASP A 244 -5.69 9.67 17.30
N SER A 245 -6.61 8.74 17.42
CA SER A 245 -6.70 7.85 18.58
C SER A 245 -5.91 6.55 18.45
N THR A 246 -5.41 6.19 17.27
CA THR A 246 -4.67 4.93 17.16
C THR A 246 -3.64 5.01 16.04
N PRO A 247 -2.34 5.10 16.34
CA PRO A 247 -1.33 4.88 15.34
C PRO A 247 -1.61 3.50 14.70
N LEU A 248 -1.55 3.40 13.37
CA LEU A 248 -1.50 2.14 12.63
C LEU A 248 -0.23 1.40 13.05
N THR A 249 -0.15 1.03 14.31
CA THR A 249 0.91 0.17 14.82
C THR A 249 0.70 -1.15 14.12
N ARG A 250 1.62 -1.54 13.25
CA ARG A 250 1.61 -2.85 12.60
C ARG A 250 1.39 -3.91 13.66
N ILE A 251 0.23 -4.54 13.57
CA ILE A 251 -0.21 -5.51 14.53
C ILE A 251 0.41 -6.83 14.10
N PHE A 252 1.50 -7.22 14.75
CA PHE A 252 1.93 -8.59 14.73
C PHE A 252 1.02 -9.40 15.67
N VAL A 253 -0.04 -9.97 15.13
CA VAL A 253 -0.77 -11.04 15.82
C VAL A 253 -0.04 -12.33 15.48
N GLY A 254 0.83 -12.77 16.39
CA GLY A 254 1.69 -13.94 16.16
C GLY A 254 2.73 -13.71 15.04
N ALA A 255 3.26 -14.77 14.45
CA ALA A 255 4.18 -14.71 13.30
C ALA A 255 3.49 -14.35 11.97
N ALA A 256 2.24 -13.90 12.02
CA ALA A 256 1.38 -13.67 10.88
C ALA A 256 1.14 -12.17 10.65
N GLY A 257 2.13 -11.47 10.13
CA GLY A 257 1.88 -10.22 9.43
C GLY A 257 1.23 -10.51 8.07
N GLY A 258 0.18 -9.83 7.68
CA GLY A 258 -0.48 -10.04 6.37
C GLY A 258 -1.42 -8.90 6.03
N ASN A 259 -2.07 -8.97 4.88
CA ASN A 259 -2.98 -7.96 4.39
C ASN A 259 -3.98 -7.53 5.48
N MET A 260 -3.90 -6.27 5.89
CA MET A 260 -4.70 -5.70 6.97
C MET A 260 -5.91 -4.91 6.46
N LEU A 261 -6.09 -4.86 5.15
CA LEU A 261 -7.06 -4.01 4.47
C LEU A 261 -7.87 -4.82 3.46
N ALA A 262 -9.17 -4.63 3.44
CA ALA A 262 -10.07 -5.11 2.39
C ALA A 262 -11.04 -4.01 1.99
N LEU A 263 -11.44 -3.99 0.71
CA LEU A 263 -12.43 -3.07 0.16
C LEU A 263 -13.67 -3.85 -0.26
N SER A 264 -14.87 -3.33 0.03
CA SER A 264 -16.12 -3.96 -0.36
C SER A 264 -16.31 -3.90 -1.88
N PRO A 265 -16.98 -4.91 -2.48
CA PRO A 265 -17.16 -4.98 -3.93
C PRO A 265 -17.93 -3.80 -4.54
N ASP A 266 -18.73 -3.11 -3.74
CA ASP A 266 -19.52 -1.92 -4.13
C ASP A 266 -18.76 -0.59 -4.02
N ASP A 267 -17.45 -0.62 -3.70
CA ASP A 267 -16.62 0.56 -3.46
C ASP A 267 -17.08 1.48 -2.31
N ALA A 268 -17.99 1.02 -1.46
CA ALA A 268 -18.58 1.89 -0.44
C ALA A 268 -17.89 1.82 0.93
N ARG A 269 -17.26 0.70 1.25
CA ARG A 269 -16.74 0.41 2.59
C ARG A 269 -15.37 -0.26 2.54
N PHE A 270 -14.50 0.08 3.45
CA PHE A 270 -13.31 -0.72 3.71
C PHE A 270 -13.31 -1.32 5.11
N ALA A 271 -12.68 -2.48 5.24
CA ALA A 271 -12.42 -3.16 6.50
C ALA A 271 -10.92 -3.15 6.76
N LEU A 272 -10.54 -2.90 7.99
CA LEU A 272 -9.13 -2.88 8.40
C LEU A 272 -8.97 -3.44 9.81
N THR A 273 -7.80 -3.97 10.09
CA THR A 273 -7.41 -4.46 11.39
C THR A 273 -6.71 -3.36 12.17
N LEU A 274 -7.24 -2.96 13.33
CA LEU A 274 -6.66 -1.92 14.19
C LEU A 274 -6.52 -2.43 15.63
N ARG A 275 -5.57 -1.82 16.36
CA ARG A 275 -5.44 -1.99 17.80
C ARG A 275 -6.22 -0.88 18.52
N GLY A 276 -7.19 -1.25 19.32
CA GLY A 276 -7.95 -0.32 20.15
C GLY A 276 -7.12 0.25 21.30
N SER A 277 -7.64 1.28 21.95
CA SER A 277 -7.05 1.87 23.16
C SER A 277 -6.96 0.89 24.34
N ASP A 278 -7.77 -0.17 24.31
CA ASP A 278 -7.72 -1.30 25.26
C ASP A 278 -6.60 -2.31 24.96
N GLY A 279 -5.77 -2.04 23.95
CA GLY A 279 -4.69 -2.90 23.50
C GLY A 279 -5.12 -4.13 22.69
N LYS A 280 -6.42 -4.35 22.49
CA LYS A 280 -6.94 -5.48 21.71
C LYS A 280 -7.01 -5.14 20.23
N VAL A 281 -6.71 -6.13 19.42
CA VAL A 281 -6.79 -6.06 17.95
C VAL A 281 -8.17 -6.49 17.52
N ARG A 282 -8.82 -5.71 16.65
CA ARG A 282 -10.15 -6.02 16.09
C ARG A 282 -10.27 -5.55 14.66
N LEU A 283 -11.24 -6.11 13.95
CA LEU A 283 -11.71 -5.53 12.70
C LEU A 283 -12.46 -4.23 12.98
N HIS A 284 -12.24 -3.28 12.11
CA HIS A 284 -12.96 -2.03 12.04
C HIS A 284 -13.46 -1.85 10.62
N THR A 285 -14.63 -1.23 10.48
CA THR A 285 -15.14 -0.83 9.16
C THR A 285 -15.33 0.67 9.10
N ARG A 286 -15.22 1.21 7.88
CA ARG A 286 -15.49 2.61 7.59
C ARG A 286 -16.12 2.74 6.22
N LEU A 287 -17.18 3.53 6.12
CA LEU A 287 -17.71 3.97 4.83
C LEU A 287 -16.75 5.02 4.22
N LEU A 288 -16.50 4.94 2.91
CA LEU A 288 -15.59 5.88 2.24
C LEU A 288 -16.07 7.34 2.30
N ASN A 289 -17.37 7.56 2.45
CA ASN A 289 -17.97 8.89 2.59
C ASN A 289 -18.06 9.41 4.05
N GLN A 290 -17.52 8.65 5.02
CA GLN A 290 -17.52 9.00 6.44
C GLN A 290 -16.09 9.08 6.97
N SER A 291 -15.86 9.86 8.04
CA SER A 291 -14.57 9.90 8.73
C SER A 291 -14.45 8.87 9.85
N GLN A 292 -15.57 8.47 10.45
CA GLN A 292 -15.57 7.57 11.59
C GLN A 292 -15.27 6.12 11.23
N VAL A 293 -14.40 5.51 12.04
CA VAL A 293 -14.05 4.08 11.99
C VAL A 293 -14.83 3.36 13.09
N THR A 294 -15.58 2.32 12.74
CA THR A 294 -16.44 1.57 13.67
C THR A 294 -15.83 0.20 13.96
N PRO A 295 -15.52 -0.15 15.23
CA PRO A 295 -15.06 -1.48 15.58
C PRO A 295 -16.19 -2.51 15.44
N LEU A 296 -15.83 -3.73 14.99
CA LEU A 296 -16.72 -4.88 14.94
C LEU A 296 -16.51 -5.74 16.19
N PRO A 297 -17.46 -5.81 17.12
CA PRO A 297 -17.36 -6.65 18.32
C PRO A 297 -17.26 -8.14 17.96
N GLY A 298 -16.53 -8.94 18.77
CA GLY A 298 -16.37 -10.38 18.53
C GLY A 298 -15.35 -10.70 17.43
N THR A 299 -14.53 -9.73 17.04
CA THR A 299 -13.45 -9.89 16.06
C THR A 299 -12.07 -9.71 16.70
N GLU A 300 -11.92 -10.09 17.97
CA GLU A 300 -10.64 -10.05 18.68
C GLU A 300 -9.60 -10.88 17.93
N ASP A 301 -8.38 -10.33 17.83
CA ASP A 301 -7.22 -10.91 17.13
C ASP A 301 -7.46 -11.23 15.64
N ALA A 302 -8.46 -10.58 15.03
CA ALA A 302 -8.78 -10.76 13.63
C ALA A 302 -7.70 -10.20 12.69
N VAL A 303 -7.35 -10.98 11.68
CA VAL A 303 -6.39 -10.62 10.62
C VAL A 303 -6.92 -11.06 9.26
N PHE A 304 -6.37 -10.48 8.19
CA PHE A 304 -6.62 -10.84 6.79
C PHE A 304 -8.10 -10.77 6.39
N PRO A 305 -8.75 -9.61 6.58
CA PRO A 305 -10.15 -9.44 6.19
C PRO A 305 -10.33 -9.61 4.67
N PHE A 306 -11.48 -10.15 4.27
CA PHE A 306 -11.94 -10.21 2.89
C PHE A 306 -13.47 -10.17 2.85
N PHE A 307 -14.04 -9.50 1.86
CA PHE A 307 -15.49 -9.41 1.72
C PHE A 307 -16.10 -10.60 0.97
N SER A 308 -17.37 -10.89 1.26
CA SER A 308 -18.22 -11.68 0.38
C SER A 308 -18.48 -10.95 -0.94
N PRO A 309 -18.82 -11.65 -2.02
CA PRO A 309 -19.15 -11.00 -3.31
C PRO A 309 -20.31 -9.99 -3.24
N ALA A 310 -21.26 -10.20 -2.33
CA ALA A 310 -22.36 -9.28 -2.08
C ALA A 310 -21.98 -8.10 -1.16
N GLY A 311 -20.82 -8.16 -0.50
CA GLY A 311 -20.37 -7.13 0.44
C GLY A 311 -21.03 -7.15 1.82
N ASP A 312 -21.91 -8.12 2.09
CA ASP A 312 -22.70 -8.25 3.32
C ASP A 312 -22.01 -9.01 4.46
N TRP A 313 -20.93 -9.75 4.15
CA TRP A 313 -20.10 -10.48 5.11
C TRP A 313 -18.62 -10.11 4.97
N ILE A 314 -17.90 -10.16 6.09
CA ILE A 314 -16.45 -10.12 6.14
C ILE A 314 -15.94 -11.44 6.68
N GLY A 315 -15.12 -12.16 5.88
CA GLY A 315 -14.34 -13.29 6.32
C GLY A 315 -13.02 -12.83 6.94
N PHE A 316 -12.51 -13.53 7.92
CA PHE A 316 -11.25 -13.21 8.61
C PHE A 316 -10.68 -14.42 9.34
N PHE A 317 -9.41 -14.33 9.74
CA PHE A 317 -8.77 -15.33 10.58
C PHE A 317 -8.61 -14.78 11.99
N ALA A 318 -8.96 -15.58 13.00
CA ALA A 318 -8.76 -15.24 14.40
C ALA A 318 -8.71 -16.53 15.24
N GLU A 319 -7.89 -16.57 16.30
CA GLU A 319 -7.83 -17.68 17.25
C GLU A 319 -7.61 -19.05 16.59
N GLY A 320 -6.76 -19.12 15.53
CA GLY A 320 -6.51 -20.35 14.79
C GLY A 320 -7.70 -20.87 13.96
N LYS A 321 -8.65 -20.04 13.64
CA LYS A 321 -9.89 -20.38 12.90
C LYS A 321 -10.14 -19.41 11.75
N LEU A 322 -10.77 -19.89 10.69
CA LEU A 322 -11.43 -19.08 9.68
C LEU A 322 -12.84 -18.77 10.17
N LYS A 323 -13.17 -17.50 10.25
CA LYS A 323 -14.45 -16.98 10.74
C LYS A 323 -15.07 -16.02 9.73
N LYS A 324 -16.36 -15.73 9.88
CA LYS A 324 -17.07 -14.65 9.17
C LYS A 324 -17.97 -13.87 10.12
N ILE A 325 -18.20 -12.59 9.80
CA ILE A 325 -19.13 -11.71 10.52
C ILE A 325 -19.95 -10.90 9.52
N ALA A 326 -21.21 -10.61 9.82
CA ALA A 326 -22.02 -9.69 9.03
C ALA A 326 -21.50 -8.25 9.18
N VAL A 327 -21.57 -7.47 8.11
CA VAL A 327 -20.99 -6.11 8.05
C VAL A 327 -21.76 -5.12 8.93
N GLU A 328 -23.08 -5.29 9.06
CA GLU A 328 -23.92 -4.33 9.78
C GLU A 328 -24.12 -4.70 11.25
N ASP A 329 -24.34 -5.98 11.56
CA ASP A 329 -24.48 -6.46 12.94
C ASP A 329 -24.43 -7.99 12.96
N GLY A 330 -23.90 -8.56 14.04
CA GLY A 330 -23.91 -10.01 14.22
C GLY A 330 -22.75 -10.57 15.05
N ALA A 331 -22.89 -11.84 15.44
CA ALA A 331 -21.83 -12.60 16.07
C ALA A 331 -20.92 -13.23 15.03
N ALA A 332 -19.63 -13.32 15.32
CA ALA A 332 -18.67 -14.02 14.47
C ALA A 332 -18.99 -15.53 14.43
N VAL A 333 -19.06 -16.08 13.22
CA VAL A 333 -19.36 -17.50 12.97
C VAL A 333 -18.07 -18.20 12.54
N THR A 334 -17.71 -19.29 13.22
CA THR A 334 -16.58 -20.13 12.84
C THR A 334 -16.95 -21.01 11.64
N LEU A 335 -16.06 -21.05 10.64
CA LEU A 335 -16.23 -21.87 9.43
C LEU A 335 -15.42 -23.16 9.48
N CYS A 336 -14.17 -23.08 9.88
CA CYS A 336 -13.26 -24.24 10.07
C CYS A 336 -12.01 -23.85 10.87
N ASP A 337 -11.21 -24.84 11.23
CA ASP A 337 -9.89 -24.63 11.81
C ASP A 337 -8.92 -24.09 10.77
N ALA A 338 -8.10 -23.12 11.18
CA ALA A 338 -7.08 -22.47 10.35
C ALA A 338 -5.90 -21.99 11.23
N PRO A 339 -5.08 -22.91 11.74
CA PRO A 339 -4.06 -22.63 12.76
C PRO A 339 -3.09 -21.51 12.36
N SER A 340 -2.82 -21.36 11.08
CA SER A 340 -1.87 -20.36 10.56
C SER A 340 -2.28 -19.88 9.16
N GLY A 341 -3.45 -19.26 9.06
CA GLY A 341 -4.03 -18.77 7.81
C GLY A 341 -3.10 -17.83 7.03
N ARG A 342 -3.17 -17.88 5.70
CA ARG A 342 -2.36 -17.04 4.79
C ARG A 342 -3.20 -16.50 3.63
N GLY A 343 -4.32 -15.88 3.99
CA GLY A 343 -5.25 -15.26 3.05
C GLY A 343 -6.36 -16.16 2.55
N ALA A 344 -7.43 -15.53 2.13
CA ALA A 344 -8.59 -16.19 1.55
C ALA A 344 -9.30 -15.25 0.55
N SER A 345 -10.13 -15.84 -0.29
CA SER A 345 -10.98 -15.13 -1.25
C SER A 345 -12.31 -15.85 -1.39
N TRP A 346 -13.38 -15.09 -1.41
CA TRP A 346 -14.75 -15.60 -1.51
C TRP A 346 -15.22 -15.58 -2.96
N GLY A 347 -15.67 -16.72 -3.46
CA GLY A 347 -16.18 -16.86 -4.82
C GLY A 347 -17.68 -16.61 -4.93
N ASP A 348 -18.14 -16.28 -6.14
CA ASP A 348 -19.55 -16.07 -6.48
C ASP A 348 -20.39 -17.36 -6.29
N ASP A 349 -19.73 -18.53 -6.29
CA ASP A 349 -20.31 -19.84 -6.08
C ASP A 349 -20.63 -20.15 -4.58
N GLY A 350 -20.37 -19.19 -3.70
CA GLY A 350 -20.58 -19.33 -2.26
C GLY A 350 -19.49 -20.13 -1.54
N ASN A 351 -18.39 -20.47 -2.20
CA ASN A 351 -17.24 -21.11 -1.58
C ASN A 351 -16.11 -20.09 -1.29
N ILE A 352 -15.34 -20.37 -0.26
CA ILE A 352 -14.16 -19.62 0.12
C ILE A 352 -12.94 -20.46 -0.25
N ILE A 353 -12.02 -19.90 -1.01
CA ILE A 353 -10.70 -20.50 -1.23
C ILE A 353 -9.74 -19.89 -0.23
N ALA A 354 -9.21 -20.71 0.67
CA ALA A 354 -8.39 -20.26 1.79
C ALA A 354 -7.09 -21.07 1.93
N VAL A 355 -6.08 -20.43 2.49
CA VAL A 355 -4.88 -21.10 2.98
C VAL A 355 -4.98 -21.19 4.49
N LEU A 356 -5.11 -22.39 5.01
CA LEU A 356 -5.42 -22.63 6.42
C LEU A 356 -4.16 -22.78 7.28
N ASN A 357 -3.02 -23.17 6.66
CA ASN A 357 -1.73 -23.38 7.30
C ASN A 357 -0.62 -22.59 6.61
N GLY A 358 0.36 -22.16 7.37
CA GLY A 358 1.49 -21.36 6.88
C GLY A 358 2.38 -22.06 5.85
N THR A 359 2.44 -23.39 5.92
CA THR A 359 3.06 -24.29 4.94
C THR A 359 1.96 -25.17 4.38
N GLY A 360 1.21 -24.69 3.41
CA GLY A 360 0.00 -25.39 2.98
C GLY A 360 -0.40 -25.11 1.56
N VAL A 361 -1.49 -25.76 1.21
CA VAL A 361 -2.13 -25.68 -0.09
C VAL A 361 -3.40 -24.85 -0.01
N LEU A 362 -3.96 -24.44 -1.14
CA LEU A 362 -5.30 -23.85 -1.20
C LEU A 362 -6.34 -24.91 -0.86
N SER A 363 -7.30 -24.55 -0.03
CA SER A 363 -8.45 -25.38 0.35
C SER A 363 -9.75 -24.66 0.04
N ARG A 364 -10.75 -25.40 -0.39
CA ARG A 364 -12.13 -24.91 -0.56
C ARG A 364 -12.89 -25.14 0.74
N VAL A 365 -13.53 -24.08 1.24
CA VAL A 365 -14.35 -24.08 2.45
C VAL A 365 -15.73 -23.53 2.08
N PRO A 366 -16.83 -24.26 2.34
CA PRO A 366 -18.17 -23.70 2.15
C PRO A 366 -18.41 -22.47 3.04
N SER A 367 -19.08 -21.44 2.54
CA SER A 367 -19.38 -20.24 3.33
C SER A 367 -20.31 -20.48 4.52
N GLY A 368 -21.02 -21.62 4.54
CA GLY A 368 -21.77 -22.10 5.70
C GLY A 368 -20.93 -22.84 6.74
N GLY A 369 -19.64 -23.02 6.51
CA GLY A 369 -18.75 -23.85 7.30
C GLY A 369 -18.75 -25.32 6.86
N GLY A 370 -17.77 -26.08 7.33
CA GLY A 370 -17.65 -27.50 7.02
C GLY A 370 -16.20 -27.96 6.85
N THR A 371 -16.03 -29.19 6.39
CA THR A 371 -14.71 -29.78 6.20
C THR A 371 -14.00 -29.17 4.98
N PRO A 372 -12.80 -28.60 5.15
CA PRO A 372 -12.02 -28.06 4.04
C PRO A 372 -11.58 -29.15 3.05
N VAL A 373 -11.67 -28.86 1.75
CA VAL A 373 -11.23 -29.77 0.68
C VAL A 373 -10.04 -29.17 -0.05
N PRO A 374 -8.86 -29.82 -0.12
CA PRO A 374 -7.72 -29.32 -0.86
C PRO A 374 -8.02 -29.10 -2.36
N VAL A 375 -7.60 -27.95 -2.89
CA VAL A 375 -7.75 -27.54 -4.30
C VAL A 375 -6.45 -27.66 -5.05
N THR A 376 -5.32 -27.41 -4.40
CA THR A 376 -3.99 -27.49 -5.01
C THR A 376 -3.14 -28.57 -4.35
N LYS A 377 -2.00 -28.88 -4.98
CA LYS A 377 -0.93 -29.73 -4.42
C LYS A 377 0.37 -28.96 -4.55
N LEU A 378 1.28 -29.15 -3.59
CA LEU A 378 2.65 -28.61 -3.69
C LEU A 378 3.43 -29.41 -4.74
N ASN A 379 4.14 -28.71 -5.61
CA ASN A 379 5.13 -29.32 -6.50
C ASN A 379 6.42 -29.65 -5.73
N SER A 380 7.32 -30.43 -6.34
CA SER A 380 8.62 -30.72 -5.74
C SER A 380 9.39 -29.43 -5.46
N GLY A 381 9.79 -29.24 -4.20
CA GLY A 381 10.50 -28.05 -3.74
C GLY A 381 9.59 -26.89 -3.28
N GLU A 382 8.30 -26.90 -3.57
CA GLU A 382 7.38 -25.90 -3.04
C GLU A 382 7.04 -26.18 -1.56
N VAL A 383 6.85 -25.10 -0.81
CA VAL A 383 6.52 -25.21 0.63
C VAL A 383 5.21 -24.51 0.99
N THR A 384 4.72 -23.60 0.11
CA THR A 384 3.54 -22.82 0.45
C THR A 384 2.82 -22.27 -0.79
N HIS A 385 1.49 -22.22 -0.71
CA HIS A 385 0.61 -21.39 -1.54
C HIS A 385 -0.02 -20.31 -0.65
N ARG A 386 -0.18 -19.08 -1.18
CA ARG A 386 -0.65 -17.94 -0.38
C ARG A 386 -1.49 -16.96 -1.18
N TRP A 387 -2.28 -16.16 -0.46
CA TRP A 387 -3.00 -14.99 -0.96
C TRP A 387 -3.84 -15.28 -2.18
N PRO A 388 -4.75 -16.26 -2.12
CA PRO A 388 -5.61 -16.57 -3.26
C PRO A 388 -6.52 -15.40 -3.61
N GLN A 389 -6.83 -15.29 -4.90
CA GLN A 389 -7.96 -14.56 -5.40
C GLN A 389 -8.77 -15.43 -6.34
N VAL A 390 -10.04 -15.66 -6.01
CA VAL A 390 -11.00 -16.27 -6.93
C VAL A 390 -11.27 -15.29 -8.06
N LEU A 391 -11.13 -15.75 -9.30
CA LEU A 391 -11.41 -14.94 -10.47
C LEU A 391 -12.92 -14.87 -10.75
N PRO A 392 -13.40 -13.82 -11.44
CA PRO A 392 -14.81 -13.70 -11.82
C PRO A 392 -15.36 -14.98 -12.44
N GLY A 393 -16.57 -15.36 -12.04
CA GLY A 393 -17.21 -16.62 -12.45
C GLY A 393 -16.78 -17.84 -11.65
N SER A 394 -15.89 -17.68 -10.66
CA SER A 394 -15.43 -18.76 -9.75
C SER A 394 -14.87 -20.01 -10.43
N GLU A 395 -14.27 -19.85 -11.65
CA GLU A 395 -13.73 -20.95 -12.43
C GLU A 395 -12.24 -21.13 -12.28
N ALA A 396 -11.53 -20.13 -11.77
CA ALA A 396 -10.08 -20.17 -11.58
C ALA A 396 -9.65 -19.34 -10.38
N VAL A 397 -8.43 -19.59 -9.89
CA VAL A 397 -7.84 -18.91 -8.71
C VAL A 397 -6.42 -18.49 -9.03
N LEU A 398 -6.10 -17.22 -8.79
CA LEU A 398 -4.73 -16.71 -8.73
C LEU A 398 -4.17 -16.93 -7.33
N PHE A 399 -2.87 -17.20 -7.22
CA PHE A 399 -2.21 -17.34 -5.93
C PHE A 399 -0.69 -17.19 -6.05
N THR A 400 -0.03 -16.94 -4.93
CA THR A 400 1.43 -16.96 -4.80
C THR A 400 1.89 -18.37 -4.43
N SER A 401 2.90 -18.90 -5.12
CA SER A 401 3.59 -20.14 -4.76
C SER A 401 5.07 -19.88 -4.51
N ASP A 402 5.64 -20.53 -3.50
CA ASP A 402 7.04 -20.34 -3.16
C ASP A 402 7.69 -21.62 -2.64
N THR A 403 9.02 -21.68 -2.79
CA THR A 403 9.91 -22.71 -2.28
C THR A 403 10.47 -22.39 -0.90
N GLN A 404 10.17 -21.20 -0.35
CA GLN A 404 10.69 -20.71 0.93
C GLN A 404 9.57 -20.16 1.82
N VAL A 405 9.79 -20.16 3.14
CA VAL A 405 8.93 -19.51 4.12
C VAL A 405 9.78 -18.57 4.99
N GLY A 406 9.34 -17.31 5.12
CA GLY A 406 10.01 -16.33 5.99
C GLY A 406 11.20 -15.61 5.36
N ALA A 407 11.47 -15.82 4.07
CA ALA A 407 12.37 -15.01 3.25
C ALA A 407 11.59 -13.91 2.51
N SER A 408 12.27 -13.13 1.67
CA SER A 408 11.58 -12.27 0.71
C SER A 408 10.77 -13.13 -0.27
N TYR A 409 9.55 -12.70 -0.60
CA TYR A 409 8.71 -13.33 -1.62
C TYR A 409 8.86 -12.68 -3.00
N ASP A 410 9.83 -11.82 -3.17
CA ASP A 410 10.07 -11.14 -4.45
C ASP A 410 10.43 -12.12 -5.58
N ASP A 411 11.03 -13.26 -5.22
CA ASP A 411 11.35 -14.35 -6.15
C ASP A 411 10.22 -15.41 -6.28
N ALA A 412 9.10 -15.24 -5.57
CA ALA A 412 7.97 -16.17 -5.62
C ALA A 412 7.33 -16.18 -7.01
N ASN A 413 6.56 -17.23 -7.30
CA ASN A 413 5.80 -17.32 -8.53
C ASN A 413 4.34 -16.94 -8.30
N ILE A 414 3.73 -16.37 -9.31
CA ILE A 414 2.29 -16.18 -9.39
C ILE A 414 1.73 -17.25 -10.31
N ASP A 415 0.87 -18.06 -9.76
CA ASP A 415 0.22 -19.16 -10.44
C ASP A 415 -1.28 -18.93 -10.59
N VAL A 416 -1.85 -19.60 -11.58
CA VAL A 416 -3.29 -19.73 -11.74
C VAL A 416 -3.66 -21.21 -11.82
N ILE A 417 -4.77 -21.58 -11.15
CA ILE A 417 -5.36 -22.92 -11.26
C ILE A 417 -6.79 -22.81 -11.75
N SER A 418 -7.13 -23.63 -12.75
CA SER A 418 -8.52 -23.83 -13.17
C SER A 418 -9.23 -24.75 -12.18
N LEU A 419 -10.31 -24.30 -11.57
CA LEU A 419 -11.13 -25.10 -10.64
C LEU A 419 -11.96 -26.16 -11.37
N LYS A 420 -12.14 -26.04 -12.70
CA LYS A 420 -12.83 -27.01 -13.55
C LYS A 420 -11.97 -28.19 -13.96
N THR A 421 -10.74 -27.91 -14.39
CA THR A 421 -9.83 -28.92 -14.95
C THR A 421 -8.77 -29.39 -13.96
N GLY A 422 -8.49 -28.60 -12.91
CA GLY A 422 -7.36 -28.82 -12.01
C GLY A 422 -6.01 -28.44 -12.64
N GLU A 423 -6.00 -27.92 -13.87
CA GLU A 423 -4.76 -27.50 -14.53
C GLU A 423 -4.20 -26.26 -13.85
N ARG A 424 -2.93 -26.30 -13.50
CA ARG A 424 -2.16 -25.21 -12.88
C ARG A 424 -1.04 -24.76 -13.81
N LYS A 425 -0.82 -23.45 -13.89
CA LYS A 425 0.31 -22.88 -14.63
C LYS A 425 0.86 -21.62 -13.94
N THR A 426 2.16 -21.43 -14.04
CA THR A 426 2.83 -20.20 -13.63
C THR A 426 2.63 -19.14 -14.72
N ILE A 427 2.10 -17.98 -14.33
CA ILE A 427 1.79 -16.88 -15.26
C ILE A 427 2.74 -15.69 -15.09
N GLN A 428 3.40 -15.57 -13.93
CA GLN A 428 4.40 -14.55 -13.67
C GLN A 428 5.47 -15.12 -12.70
N ARG A 429 6.74 -14.82 -12.97
CA ARG A 429 7.85 -15.12 -12.08
C ARG A 429 8.36 -13.83 -11.44
N GLY A 430 8.72 -13.92 -10.17
CA GLY A 430 9.15 -12.77 -9.37
C GLY A 430 7.97 -11.88 -8.99
N GLY A 431 7.45 -12.06 -7.78
CA GLY A 431 6.36 -11.27 -7.24
C GLY A 431 5.31 -12.07 -6.47
N PHE A 432 4.47 -11.38 -5.73
CA PHE A 432 3.52 -11.97 -4.79
C PHE A 432 2.23 -11.14 -4.65
N SER A 433 1.27 -11.69 -3.89
CA SER A 433 -0.04 -11.07 -3.62
C SER A 433 -0.81 -10.67 -4.89
N PRO A 434 -1.04 -11.62 -5.82
CA PRO A 434 -1.69 -11.33 -7.09
C PRO A 434 -3.13 -10.88 -6.92
N ARG A 435 -3.54 -9.91 -7.76
CA ARG A 435 -4.94 -9.45 -7.86
C ARG A 435 -5.28 -9.21 -9.32
N TYR A 436 -6.46 -9.66 -9.72
CA TYR A 436 -7.03 -9.36 -11.03
C TYR A 436 -7.89 -8.10 -10.95
N LEU A 437 -7.63 -7.15 -11.79
CA LEU A 437 -8.43 -5.94 -12.00
C LEU A 437 -9.07 -6.00 -13.38
N ALA A 438 -10.40 -6.04 -13.43
CA ALA A 438 -11.14 -6.06 -14.68
C ALA A 438 -11.10 -4.67 -15.36
N ASP A 439 -10.99 -4.65 -16.69
CA ASP A 439 -11.10 -3.41 -17.45
C ASP A 439 -12.57 -2.98 -17.55
N ALA A 440 -12.86 -1.74 -17.15
CA ALA A 440 -14.23 -1.19 -17.09
C ALA A 440 -14.94 -1.14 -18.47
N SER A 441 -14.19 -1.21 -19.57
CA SER A 441 -14.70 -1.11 -20.95
C SER A 441 -14.68 -2.42 -21.75
N ALA A 442 -14.13 -3.50 -21.18
CA ALA A 442 -13.90 -4.72 -21.92
C ALA A 442 -15.05 -5.73 -21.76
N SER A 443 -15.88 -5.84 -22.80
CA SER A 443 -16.87 -6.92 -22.93
C SER A 443 -16.23 -8.31 -23.12
N ASN A 444 -14.89 -8.39 -23.24
CA ASN A 444 -14.16 -9.59 -23.68
C ASN A 444 -13.35 -10.29 -22.57
N GLY A 445 -13.56 -9.96 -21.28
CA GLY A 445 -12.83 -10.62 -20.18
C GLY A 445 -11.35 -10.22 -20.11
N THR A 446 -10.95 -9.09 -20.69
CA THR A 446 -9.61 -8.52 -20.50
C THR A 446 -9.54 -7.73 -19.21
N GLY A 447 -8.36 -7.72 -18.61
CA GLY A 447 -8.06 -6.99 -17.39
C GLY A 447 -6.57 -6.98 -17.15
N HIS A 448 -6.18 -6.70 -15.91
CA HIS A 448 -4.78 -6.64 -15.52
C HIS A 448 -4.52 -7.55 -14.32
N LEU A 449 -3.41 -8.25 -14.35
CA LEU A 449 -2.81 -8.85 -13.17
C LEU A 449 -1.99 -7.76 -12.47
N ILE A 450 -2.36 -7.49 -11.22
CA ILE A 450 -1.66 -6.56 -10.31
C ILE A 450 -0.92 -7.39 -9.27
N TYR A 451 0.33 -7.06 -8.97
CA TYR A 451 1.13 -7.79 -7.98
C TYR A 451 2.26 -6.93 -7.41
N VAL A 452 2.80 -7.33 -6.28
CA VAL A 452 3.92 -6.65 -5.61
C VAL A 452 5.24 -7.34 -5.95
N HIS A 453 6.25 -6.54 -6.24
CA HIS A 453 7.65 -6.93 -6.34
C HIS A 453 8.54 -5.77 -5.84
N GLU A 454 9.47 -6.02 -4.94
CA GLU A 454 10.35 -5.01 -4.33
C GLU A 454 9.62 -3.72 -3.86
N ALA A 455 8.52 -3.88 -3.09
CA ALA A 455 7.67 -2.78 -2.61
C ALA A 455 7.05 -1.92 -3.73
N THR A 456 7.10 -2.35 -4.96
CA THR A 456 6.49 -1.71 -6.13
C THR A 456 5.32 -2.54 -6.64
N LEU A 457 4.22 -1.88 -6.95
CA LEU A 457 3.08 -2.51 -7.60
C LEU A 457 3.30 -2.54 -9.11
N PHE A 458 3.17 -3.71 -9.69
CA PHE A 458 3.23 -3.92 -11.13
C PHE A 458 1.87 -4.28 -11.69
N ALA A 459 1.61 -3.85 -12.92
CA ALA A 459 0.47 -4.26 -13.71
C ALA A 459 0.93 -4.92 -15.02
N VAL A 460 0.28 -6.01 -15.38
CA VAL A 460 0.47 -6.65 -16.69
C VAL A 460 -0.90 -7.02 -17.26
N PRO A 461 -1.20 -6.76 -18.54
CA PRO A 461 -2.47 -7.16 -19.16
C PRO A 461 -2.69 -8.67 -19.01
N PHE A 462 -3.90 -9.06 -18.66
CA PHE A 462 -4.27 -10.43 -18.37
C PHE A 462 -5.54 -10.84 -19.14
N ASP A 463 -5.46 -11.97 -19.84
CA ASP A 463 -6.58 -12.61 -20.56
C ASP A 463 -7.25 -13.64 -19.64
N LEU A 464 -8.44 -13.33 -19.16
CA LEU A 464 -9.21 -14.19 -18.27
C LEU A 464 -9.62 -15.52 -18.96
N GLY A 465 -9.91 -15.50 -20.26
CA GLY A 465 -10.30 -16.69 -21.00
C GLY A 465 -9.16 -17.68 -21.23
N ARG A 466 -7.94 -17.16 -21.43
CA ARG A 466 -6.71 -17.97 -21.61
C ARG A 466 -5.97 -18.21 -20.29
N LEU A 467 -6.34 -17.52 -19.24
CA LEU A 467 -5.63 -17.50 -17.96
C LEU A 467 -4.14 -17.22 -18.15
N ALA A 468 -3.81 -16.14 -18.85
CA ALA A 468 -2.43 -15.81 -19.22
C ALA A 468 -2.19 -14.30 -19.26
N THR A 469 -0.97 -13.89 -18.93
CA THR A 469 -0.49 -12.52 -19.09
C THR A 469 -0.16 -12.23 -20.55
N ILE A 470 -0.35 -10.96 -20.96
CA ILE A 470 -0.07 -10.48 -22.33
C ILE A 470 0.92 -9.33 -22.23
N GLY A 471 2.11 -9.50 -22.79
CA GLY A 471 3.14 -8.46 -22.79
C GLY A 471 4.02 -8.45 -21.54
N THR A 472 4.59 -7.29 -21.23
CA THR A 472 5.56 -7.09 -20.14
C THR A 472 4.93 -6.35 -18.97
N PRO A 473 5.29 -6.70 -17.71
CA PRO A 473 4.86 -5.97 -16.54
C PRO A 473 5.36 -4.52 -16.55
N THR A 474 4.49 -3.59 -16.13
CA THR A 474 4.81 -2.17 -15.99
C THR A 474 4.67 -1.76 -14.53
N PRO A 475 5.65 -1.05 -13.93
CA PRO A 475 5.52 -0.50 -12.59
C PRO A 475 4.46 0.62 -12.61
N ILE A 476 3.53 0.59 -11.64
CA ILE A 476 2.42 1.55 -11.56
C ILE A 476 2.43 2.38 -10.28
N LEU A 477 2.99 1.85 -9.19
CA LEU A 477 3.03 2.54 -7.91
C LEU A 477 4.19 2.02 -7.07
N GLU A 478 5.05 2.93 -6.65
CA GLU A 478 6.14 2.64 -5.72
C GLU A 478 5.67 2.81 -4.27
N ASP A 479 6.46 2.30 -3.34
CA ASP A 479 6.29 2.50 -1.90
C ASP A 479 4.99 1.89 -1.33
N VAL A 480 4.60 0.73 -1.86
CA VAL A 480 3.44 -0.05 -1.37
C VAL A 480 3.88 -0.98 -0.25
N SER A 481 3.24 -0.82 0.90
CA SER A 481 3.49 -1.67 2.06
C SER A 481 3.19 -3.14 1.77
N SER A 482 4.04 -4.02 2.27
CA SER A 482 3.84 -5.46 2.23
C SER A 482 4.36 -6.10 3.51
N THR A 483 3.94 -7.31 3.78
CA THR A 483 4.33 -8.04 5.00
C THR A 483 5.33 -9.14 4.72
N ALA A 484 6.06 -9.57 5.75
CA ALA A 484 7.00 -10.69 5.69
C ALA A 484 6.33 -12.04 5.33
N THR A 485 5.02 -12.08 5.18
CA THR A 485 4.25 -13.28 4.80
C THR A 485 3.70 -13.19 3.37
N ALA A 486 4.25 -12.32 2.52
CA ALA A 486 3.84 -12.06 1.14
C ALA A 486 2.45 -11.40 0.98
N GLY A 487 1.91 -10.78 2.02
CA GLY A 487 0.67 -9.99 1.90
C GLY A 487 0.98 -8.57 1.45
N GLY A 488 0.43 -8.12 0.33
CA GLY A 488 0.46 -6.72 -0.07
C GLY A 488 -0.67 -5.94 0.62
N ASP A 489 -0.34 -4.81 1.24
CA ASP A 489 -1.33 -3.96 1.93
C ASP A 489 -2.03 -3.03 0.94
N PHE A 490 -2.74 -3.62 -0.01
CA PHE A 490 -3.55 -2.92 -0.98
C PHE A 490 -4.84 -3.68 -1.28
N ALA A 491 -5.87 -2.95 -1.63
CA ALA A 491 -7.14 -3.48 -2.10
C ALA A 491 -7.71 -2.57 -3.18
N PHE A 492 -8.43 -3.15 -4.11
CA PHE A 492 -9.24 -2.41 -5.06
C PHE A 492 -10.57 -3.14 -5.26
N ALA A 493 -11.58 -2.37 -5.52
CA ALA A 493 -12.84 -2.85 -6.05
C ALA A 493 -13.14 -2.04 -7.30
N GLY A 494 -13.85 -2.62 -8.23
CA GLY A 494 -14.26 -1.98 -9.46
C GLY A 494 -15.68 -2.38 -9.76
N ALA A 495 -16.60 -1.42 -9.75
CA ALA A 495 -17.90 -1.67 -10.33
C ALA A 495 -17.73 -1.89 -11.84
N PRO A 496 -18.40 -2.88 -12.46
CA PRO A 496 -18.28 -3.16 -13.89
C PRO A 496 -18.60 -1.96 -14.79
N SER A 497 -19.16 -0.89 -14.26
CA SER A 497 -19.62 0.30 -15.01
C SER A 497 -19.21 1.63 -14.36
N GLY A 498 -18.33 1.64 -13.34
CA GLY A 498 -17.97 2.84 -12.59
C GLY A 498 -16.45 3.07 -12.44
N PRO A 499 -16.04 4.22 -11.84
CA PRO A 499 -14.67 4.42 -11.44
C PRO A 499 -14.35 3.44 -10.30
N GLY A 500 -13.27 2.67 -10.44
CA GLY A 500 -12.79 1.80 -9.38
C GLY A 500 -12.09 2.59 -8.28
N THR A 501 -12.18 2.12 -7.05
CA THR A 501 -11.43 2.64 -5.90
C THR A 501 -10.23 1.75 -5.64
N PHE A 502 -9.06 2.37 -5.45
CA PHE A 502 -7.84 1.71 -5.04
C PHE A 502 -7.38 2.29 -3.70
N VAL A 503 -7.18 1.43 -2.72
CA VAL A 503 -6.70 1.80 -1.39
C VAL A 503 -5.42 1.03 -1.10
N TYR A 504 -4.41 1.71 -0.55
CA TYR A 504 -3.16 1.08 -0.18
C TYR A 504 -2.56 1.74 1.06
N LEU A 505 -1.73 1.02 1.77
CA LEU A 505 -0.88 1.60 2.80
C LEU A 505 0.44 2.00 2.15
N SER A 506 0.79 3.27 2.25
CA SER A 506 2.09 3.78 1.82
C SER A 506 3.15 3.47 2.88
N GLY A 507 4.36 3.33 2.46
CA GLY A 507 5.51 3.07 3.30
C GLY A 507 6.27 1.85 2.83
N LYS A 508 7.59 1.87 2.97
CA LYS A 508 8.45 0.72 2.63
C LYS A 508 8.17 -0.46 3.55
N GLY A 509 6.94 -0.91 3.59
CA GLY A 509 6.49 -2.10 4.27
C GLY A 509 7.06 -2.21 5.69
N SER A 510 7.64 -3.35 6.04
CA SER A 510 8.37 -3.60 7.28
C SER A 510 9.70 -2.82 7.42
N GLN A 511 9.97 -1.81 6.60
CA GLN A 511 11.23 -1.05 6.61
C GLN A 511 11.25 0.15 7.56
N GLU A 512 10.21 0.47 8.30
CA GLU A 512 10.40 1.23 9.53
C GLU A 512 11.15 0.33 10.50
N GLY A 513 12.46 0.56 10.56
CA GLY A 513 13.39 -0.32 11.28
C GLY A 513 12.99 -0.44 12.74
N TYR A 514 12.80 -1.65 13.18
CA TYR A 514 12.74 -1.91 14.62
C TYR A 514 14.06 -1.50 15.24
N SER A 515 14.01 -0.76 16.34
CA SER A 515 15.17 -0.56 17.19
C SER A 515 15.28 -1.75 18.16
N ILE A 516 16.45 -2.32 18.31
CA ILE A 516 16.75 -3.23 19.41
C ILE A 516 16.97 -2.32 20.63
N SER A 517 16.25 -2.61 21.72
CA SER A 517 16.39 -1.85 22.97
C SER A 517 16.70 -2.77 24.14
N TRP A 518 17.47 -2.25 25.09
CA TRP A 518 17.72 -2.90 26.36
C TRP A 518 16.50 -2.74 27.27
N VAL A 519 16.08 -3.82 27.90
CA VAL A 519 15.02 -3.83 28.92
C VAL A 519 15.59 -4.46 30.19
N ASP A 520 15.38 -3.83 31.35
CA ASP A 520 15.82 -4.42 32.61
C ASP A 520 14.94 -5.63 33.03
N SER A 521 15.48 -6.52 33.83
CA SER A 521 14.81 -7.74 34.28
C SER A 521 13.64 -7.50 35.25
N SER A 522 13.37 -6.30 35.67
CA SER A 522 12.26 -5.94 36.57
C SER A 522 10.90 -5.81 35.90
N GLY A 523 10.80 -6.19 34.63
CA GLY A 523 9.54 -6.49 33.93
C GLY A 523 8.58 -5.32 33.80
N GLY A 524 9.03 -4.21 33.25
CA GLY A 524 8.10 -3.18 32.75
C GLY A 524 7.43 -3.70 31.48
N ALA A 525 6.10 -3.75 31.45
CA ALA A 525 5.34 -4.11 30.29
C ALA A 525 5.82 -3.32 29.07
N LEU A 526 6.07 -4.04 27.97
CA LEU A 526 6.38 -3.47 26.65
C LEU A 526 5.13 -2.73 26.14
N SER A 527 4.95 -1.48 26.53
CA SER A 527 4.11 -0.58 25.76
C SER A 527 4.93 -0.10 24.57
N GLY A 528 4.43 -0.38 23.37
CA GLY A 528 5.07 -0.07 22.10
C GLY A 528 5.51 1.40 22.05
N ALA A 529 6.66 1.63 21.46
CA ALA A 529 7.20 2.96 21.20
C ALA A 529 6.22 3.74 20.31
N SER A 530 5.42 4.59 20.94
CA SER A 530 4.78 5.73 20.30
C SER A 530 5.57 6.99 20.68
N ASN A 531 5.83 7.83 19.68
CA ASN A 531 6.38 9.17 19.87
C ASN A 531 5.39 10.06 20.65
N GLY A 532 5.22 9.80 21.94
CA GLY A 532 4.44 10.58 22.85
C GLY A 532 5.12 10.62 24.21
N THR A 533 5.43 11.78 24.69
CA THR A 533 6.04 12.07 25.99
C THR A 533 5.30 11.34 27.13
N PRO A 534 5.93 10.41 27.88
CA PRO A 534 5.30 9.83 29.05
C PRO A 534 5.46 10.75 30.23
N SER A 535 4.37 11.21 30.80
CA SER A 535 4.36 11.76 32.16
C SER A 535 4.28 10.59 33.17
N GLY A 536 5.31 10.45 33.98
CA GLY A 536 5.31 9.64 35.20
C GLY A 536 6.11 8.34 35.14
N ALA A 537 7.27 8.34 35.83
CA ALA A 537 8.18 7.23 36.14
C ALA A 537 8.89 6.58 34.95
N SER A 538 9.99 7.19 34.56
CA SER A 538 10.99 6.74 33.59
C SER A 538 11.60 5.38 33.97
N LYS A 539 11.24 4.31 33.24
CA LYS A 539 12.11 3.16 33.06
C LYS A 539 12.75 3.30 31.68
N THR A 540 14.01 3.68 31.69
CA THR A 540 14.79 3.99 30.49
C THR A 540 15.07 2.74 29.70
N THR A 541 14.36 2.56 28.58
CA THR A 541 14.83 1.70 27.50
C THR A 541 15.97 2.42 26.80
N GLN A 542 17.17 1.85 26.81
CA GLN A 542 18.26 2.38 26.01
C GLN A 542 18.23 1.72 24.63
N PRO A 543 18.07 2.47 23.53
CA PRO A 543 18.13 1.90 22.21
C PRO A 543 19.55 1.41 21.93
N LEU A 544 19.66 0.26 21.29
CA LEU A 544 20.93 -0.20 20.74
C LEU A 544 21.20 0.67 19.50
N HIS A 545 22.31 1.46 19.54
CA HIS A 545 22.72 2.25 18.38
C HIS A 545 23.10 1.31 17.22
N ALA A 546 22.17 1.14 16.27
CA ALA A 546 22.36 0.32 15.10
C ALA A 546 21.60 1.01 13.93
N PRO A 547 22.05 0.83 12.66
CA PRO A 547 21.34 1.41 11.51
C PRO A 547 19.87 1.04 11.51
N PRO A 548 18.95 1.91 11.08
CA PRO A 548 17.56 1.53 10.90
C PRO A 548 17.47 0.30 9.98
N GLY A 549 16.75 -0.74 10.41
CA GLY A 549 16.63 -1.95 9.64
C GLY A 549 15.65 -2.94 10.25
N PHE A 550 15.23 -3.92 9.46
CA PHE A 550 14.40 -5.00 9.94
C PHE A 550 15.29 -6.04 10.63
N TYR A 551 15.38 -5.95 11.95
CA TYR A 551 16.18 -6.85 12.76
C TYR A 551 15.45 -8.16 13.02
N VAL A 552 16.10 -9.29 12.73
CA VAL A 552 15.55 -10.64 12.95
C VAL A 552 16.51 -11.47 13.78
N ALA A 553 15.95 -12.29 14.65
CA ALA A 553 16.63 -13.33 15.43
C ALA A 553 17.89 -12.85 16.19
N PRO A 554 17.83 -11.82 17.05
CA PRO A 554 18.97 -11.40 17.83
C PRO A 554 19.45 -12.52 18.78
N ARG A 555 20.77 -12.76 18.84
CA ARG A 555 21.41 -13.78 19.66
C ARG A 555 22.66 -13.26 20.33
N PHE A 556 22.71 -13.34 21.65
CA PHE A 556 23.93 -13.05 22.41
C PHE A 556 25.01 -14.08 22.16
N SER A 557 26.26 -13.65 22.07
CA SER A 557 27.41 -14.53 22.12
C SER A 557 27.47 -15.26 23.46
N PRO A 558 28.16 -16.43 23.55
CA PRO A 558 28.27 -17.20 24.81
C PRO A 558 28.86 -16.40 25.98
N ASP A 559 29.77 -15.47 25.70
CA ASP A 559 30.38 -14.58 26.70
C ASP A 559 29.53 -13.36 27.05
N GLY A 560 28.39 -13.14 26.33
CA GLY A 560 27.47 -12.01 26.54
C GLY A 560 27.98 -10.67 26.05
N LYS A 561 29.14 -10.59 25.36
CA LYS A 561 29.76 -9.33 24.95
C LYS A 561 29.39 -8.88 23.54
N ARG A 562 28.83 -9.78 22.76
CA ARG A 562 28.44 -9.49 21.36
C ARG A 562 27.02 -9.94 21.09
N LEU A 563 26.38 -9.27 20.11
CA LEU A 563 25.05 -9.61 19.64
C LEU A 563 25.11 -9.87 18.13
N ALA A 564 24.68 -11.06 17.69
CA ALA A 564 24.45 -11.36 16.28
C ALA A 564 22.98 -11.20 15.95
N PHE A 565 22.69 -10.70 14.77
CA PHE A 565 21.33 -10.52 14.24
C PHE A 565 21.36 -10.46 12.72
N SER A 566 20.22 -10.66 12.10
CA SER A 566 20.04 -10.41 10.67
C SER A 566 19.42 -9.03 10.45
N ILE A 567 19.87 -8.33 9.41
CA ILE A 567 19.21 -7.10 8.92
C ILE A 567 18.71 -7.37 7.51
N ASN A 568 17.41 -7.24 7.32
CA ASN A 568 16.80 -7.28 6.00
C ASN A 568 16.78 -5.84 5.40
N SER A 569 17.45 -5.66 4.26
CA SER A 569 17.55 -4.38 3.54
C SER A 569 16.54 -4.23 2.40
N GLY A 570 15.58 -5.17 2.27
CA GLY A 570 14.64 -5.22 1.13
C GLY A 570 15.20 -5.94 -0.11
N LYS A 571 16.51 -6.10 -0.22
CA LYS A 571 17.20 -6.87 -1.30
C LYS A 571 17.79 -8.19 -0.79
N GLY A 572 17.34 -8.64 0.37
CA GLY A 572 17.87 -9.78 1.10
C GLY A 572 18.30 -9.39 2.52
N ALA A 573 18.66 -10.39 3.30
CA ALA A 573 19.13 -10.20 4.66
C ALA A 573 20.58 -10.66 4.80
N ASP A 574 21.31 -9.99 5.69
CA ASP A 574 22.67 -10.34 6.03
C ASP A 574 22.86 -10.48 7.52
N ILE A 575 23.88 -11.30 7.90
CA ILE A 575 24.28 -11.45 9.29
C ILE A 575 25.21 -10.33 9.70
N TRP A 576 24.87 -9.70 10.80
CA TRP A 576 25.63 -8.64 11.45
C TRP A 576 26.01 -9.04 12.87
N VAL A 577 27.14 -8.58 13.31
CA VAL A 577 27.63 -8.73 14.69
C VAL A 577 27.92 -7.36 15.26
N LYS A 578 27.32 -7.07 16.41
CA LYS A 578 27.59 -5.89 17.22
C LYS A 578 28.38 -6.27 18.45
N ASP A 579 29.53 -5.69 18.63
CA ASP A 579 30.24 -5.65 19.91
C ASP A 579 29.50 -4.64 20.82
N LEU A 580 29.16 -5.04 22.04
CA LEU A 580 28.37 -4.20 22.92
C LEU A 580 29.14 -2.98 23.45
N ASP A 581 30.47 -3.06 23.41
CA ASP A 581 31.35 -1.95 23.77
C ASP A 581 31.65 -0.98 22.59
N ARG A 582 31.11 -1.26 21.40
CA ARG A 582 31.29 -0.43 20.19
C ARG A 582 29.96 0.06 19.63
N ASP A 583 29.93 1.25 19.04
CA ASP A 583 28.70 1.86 18.57
C ASP A 583 28.16 1.25 17.27
N THR A 584 29.03 0.76 16.38
CA THR A 584 28.65 0.29 15.05
C THR A 584 28.71 -1.23 14.92
N PRO A 585 27.66 -1.89 14.41
CA PRO A 585 27.69 -3.30 14.04
C PRO A 585 28.53 -3.52 12.77
N SER A 586 29.10 -4.71 12.65
CA SER A 586 29.84 -5.14 11.46
C SER A 586 29.05 -6.20 10.71
N ARG A 587 28.93 -6.05 9.40
CA ARG A 587 28.37 -7.08 8.52
C ARG A 587 29.39 -8.21 8.37
N VAL A 588 28.95 -9.46 8.59
CA VAL A 588 29.83 -10.64 8.52
C VAL A 588 29.47 -11.58 7.38
N SER A 589 28.23 -11.59 6.85
CA SER A 589 27.85 -12.37 5.67
C SER A 589 27.76 -11.48 4.41
N PHE A 590 28.14 -12.06 3.27
CA PHE A 590 28.13 -11.39 1.95
C PHE A 590 27.61 -12.32 0.84
N LEU A 591 26.87 -13.37 1.20
CA LEU A 591 26.29 -14.29 0.24
C LEU A 591 25.04 -13.67 -0.43
N PRO A 592 24.78 -13.97 -1.69
CA PRO A 592 23.52 -13.58 -2.34
C PRO A 592 22.31 -14.18 -1.65
N GLY A 593 21.15 -13.49 -1.75
CA GLY A 593 19.90 -13.93 -1.16
C GLY A 593 19.74 -13.51 0.29
N THR A 594 18.91 -14.24 1.02
CA THR A 594 18.62 -13.99 2.43
C THR A 594 19.50 -14.85 3.31
N ASN A 595 20.28 -14.21 4.19
CA ASN A 595 21.11 -14.83 5.19
C ASN A 595 20.52 -14.51 6.57
N ASP A 596 19.95 -15.51 7.25
CA ASP A 596 19.10 -15.28 8.41
C ASP A 596 19.38 -16.28 9.55
N ARG A 597 18.83 -15.98 10.75
CA ARG A 597 18.84 -16.82 11.95
C ARG A 597 20.23 -17.25 12.43
N PRO A 598 21.09 -16.29 12.82
CA PRO A 598 22.42 -16.58 13.33
C PRO A 598 22.35 -17.35 14.64
N VAL A 599 23.22 -18.39 14.78
CA VAL A 599 23.38 -19.16 15.99
C VAL A 599 24.87 -19.26 16.30
N TRP A 600 25.27 -18.83 17.49
CA TRP A 600 26.66 -18.90 17.96
C TRP A 600 27.09 -20.31 18.29
N THR A 601 28.30 -20.67 17.91
CA THR A 601 28.95 -21.85 18.53
C THR A 601 29.25 -21.60 20.01
N PRO A 602 29.26 -22.61 20.88
CA PRO A 602 29.48 -22.42 22.31
C PRO A 602 30.81 -21.75 22.68
N ASP A 603 31.82 -21.88 21.82
CA ASP A 603 33.14 -21.21 21.99
C ASP A 603 33.13 -19.75 21.50
N GLY A 604 32.02 -19.29 20.89
CA GLY A 604 31.86 -17.94 20.38
C GLY A 604 32.69 -17.58 19.15
N LYS A 605 33.37 -18.56 18.53
CA LYS A 605 34.28 -18.30 17.40
C LYS A 605 33.59 -18.31 16.06
N ASN A 606 32.49 -19.04 15.92
CA ASN A 606 31.74 -19.16 14.67
C ASN A 606 30.27 -18.86 14.87
N ILE A 607 29.61 -18.52 13.77
CA ILE A 607 28.17 -18.34 13.66
C ILE A 607 27.68 -19.26 12.54
N VAL A 608 26.67 -20.08 12.84
CA VAL A 608 25.93 -20.87 11.86
C VAL A 608 24.64 -20.11 11.52
N PHE A 609 24.28 -20.06 10.25
CA PHE A 609 23.09 -19.36 9.78
C PHE A 609 22.47 -20.05 8.57
N LEU A 610 21.20 -19.78 8.31
CA LEU A 610 20.48 -20.21 7.12
C LEU A 610 20.78 -19.24 5.98
N SER A 611 21.07 -19.76 4.79
CA SER A 611 21.22 -18.96 3.56
C SER A 611 20.33 -19.50 2.45
N SER A 612 19.58 -18.59 1.83
CA SER A 612 18.80 -18.84 0.61
C SER A 612 19.58 -18.56 -0.67
N ASN A 613 20.94 -18.59 -0.60
CA ASN A 613 21.79 -18.38 -1.79
C ASN A 613 21.28 -19.19 -2.99
N PRO A 614 20.85 -18.55 -4.09
CA PRO A 614 20.23 -19.26 -5.23
C PRO A 614 21.12 -20.35 -5.84
N ALA A 615 22.44 -20.18 -5.78
CA ALA A 615 23.40 -21.16 -6.30
C ALA A 615 23.58 -22.37 -5.38
N ALA A 616 23.39 -22.18 -4.07
CA ALA A 616 23.69 -23.23 -3.08
C ALA A 616 22.97 -22.93 -1.75
N PRO A 617 21.66 -23.14 -1.64
CA PRO A 617 20.92 -22.91 -0.38
C PRO A 617 21.36 -23.92 0.69
N GLY A 618 21.21 -23.54 1.97
CA GLY A 618 21.52 -24.42 3.10
C GLY A 618 22.07 -23.69 4.33
N LEU A 619 22.58 -24.46 5.29
CA LEU A 619 23.27 -23.90 6.43
C LEU A 619 24.72 -23.55 6.07
N TYR A 620 25.13 -22.39 6.54
CA TYR A 620 26.49 -21.86 6.38
C TYR A 620 27.11 -21.55 7.72
N GLY A 621 28.43 -21.70 7.79
CA GLY A 621 29.24 -21.31 8.94
C GLY A 621 30.22 -20.20 8.56
N ILE A 622 30.34 -19.20 9.41
CA ILE A 622 31.31 -18.09 9.25
C ILE A 622 31.99 -17.77 10.57
N ARG A 623 33.20 -17.27 10.52
CA ARG A 623 33.88 -16.77 11.73
C ARG A 623 33.18 -15.52 12.26
N SER A 624 33.01 -15.48 13.56
CA SER A 624 32.26 -14.41 14.22
C SER A 624 32.97 -13.05 14.21
N ASP A 625 34.24 -13.01 13.85
CA ASP A 625 35.03 -11.80 13.62
C ASP A 625 34.93 -11.27 12.20
N GLY A 626 34.15 -11.93 11.32
CA GLY A 626 33.99 -11.61 9.92
C GLY A 626 35.19 -11.96 9.05
N SER A 627 36.23 -12.63 9.59
CA SER A 627 37.38 -13.06 8.81
C SER A 627 37.08 -14.35 8.03
N GLY A 628 37.54 -14.43 6.79
CA GLY A 628 37.35 -15.57 5.91
C GLY A 628 35.99 -15.57 5.21
N GLU A 629 35.73 -16.60 4.41
CA GLU A 629 34.50 -16.77 3.64
C GLU A 629 33.51 -17.68 4.37
N ALA A 630 32.22 -17.43 4.18
CA ALA A 630 31.18 -18.33 4.66
C ALA A 630 31.26 -19.69 3.95
N LYS A 631 31.35 -20.75 4.71
CA LYS A 631 31.42 -22.13 4.21
C LYS A 631 30.08 -22.81 4.31
N ARG A 632 29.62 -23.46 3.24
CA ARG A 632 28.41 -24.26 3.25
C ARG A 632 28.63 -25.52 4.11
N LEU A 633 27.65 -25.77 5.00
CA LEU A 633 27.71 -26.89 5.97
C LEU A 633 26.72 -28.03 5.61
N THR A 634 25.61 -27.71 4.89
CA THR A 634 24.62 -28.70 4.47
C THR A 634 24.29 -28.55 3.00
N GLU A 635 23.73 -29.58 2.37
CA GLU A 635 23.31 -29.58 0.96
C GLU A 635 21.94 -28.91 0.75
N GLY A 636 21.37 -28.31 1.81
CA GLY A 636 20.13 -27.56 1.81
C GLY A 636 18.91 -28.39 1.46
N LYS A 637 18.18 -28.80 2.47
CA LYS A 637 16.78 -29.17 2.34
C LYS A 637 15.92 -27.93 2.60
N PRO A 638 14.72 -27.86 2.02
CA PRO A 638 13.81 -26.78 2.37
C PRO A 638 13.64 -26.67 3.89
N LEU A 639 13.80 -25.44 4.44
CA LEU A 639 13.55 -25.10 5.84
C LEU A 639 14.43 -25.79 6.90
N GLU A 640 15.69 -26.06 6.63
CA GLU A 640 16.68 -26.36 7.70
C GLU A 640 16.98 -25.09 8.52
N THR A 641 16.21 -24.84 9.57
CA THR A 641 16.34 -23.59 10.35
C THR A 641 17.12 -23.86 11.63
N PRO A 642 18.36 -23.35 11.81
CA PRO A 642 19.18 -23.55 12.98
C PRO A 642 18.67 -22.74 14.17
N TYR A 643 18.81 -23.26 15.40
CA TYR A 643 18.27 -22.58 16.58
C TYR A 643 19.18 -22.55 17.79
N SER A 644 19.79 -23.68 18.18
CA SER A 644 20.57 -23.77 19.40
C SER A 644 21.62 -24.87 19.32
N PHE A 645 22.85 -24.58 19.78
CA PHE A 645 23.85 -25.61 20.04
C PHE A 645 23.63 -26.19 21.43
N SER A 646 23.98 -27.49 21.59
CA SER A 646 24.17 -28.06 22.89
C SER A 646 25.37 -27.37 23.59
N PRO A 647 25.40 -27.28 24.95
CA PRO A 647 26.48 -26.57 25.66
C PRO A 647 27.87 -27.16 25.41
N ASP A 648 27.94 -28.48 25.13
CA ASP A 648 29.20 -29.20 24.82
C ASP A 648 29.63 -29.00 23.35
N GLY A 649 28.82 -28.28 22.54
CA GLY A 649 29.09 -28.00 21.13
C GLY A 649 28.96 -29.18 20.19
N LYS A 650 28.51 -30.33 20.64
CA LYS A 650 28.46 -31.56 19.84
C LYS A 650 27.19 -31.76 19.06
N ARG A 651 26.14 -30.94 19.32
CA ARG A 651 24.88 -31.01 18.61
C ARG A 651 24.35 -29.62 18.27
N LEU A 652 23.76 -29.52 17.10
CA LEU A 652 22.94 -28.35 16.64
C LEU A 652 21.50 -28.80 16.58
N ALA A 653 20.61 -28.15 17.33
CA ALA A 653 19.16 -28.29 17.19
C ALA A 653 18.61 -27.34 16.15
N LEU A 654 17.74 -27.87 15.33
CA LEU A 654 17.07 -27.16 14.22
C LEU A 654 15.65 -27.69 14.07
N PHE A 655 14.84 -26.98 13.32
CA PHE A 655 13.61 -27.54 12.79
C PHE A 655 13.63 -27.57 11.27
N GLN A 656 12.95 -28.50 10.67
CA GLN A 656 12.76 -28.65 9.23
C GLN A 656 11.40 -29.27 8.94
N THR A 657 10.95 -29.16 7.69
CA THR A 657 9.70 -29.81 7.25
C THR A 657 9.85 -31.32 7.37
N GLY A 658 8.97 -31.93 8.17
CA GLY A 658 8.91 -33.37 8.42
C GLY A 658 8.00 -34.12 7.44
N ASN A 659 7.68 -35.37 7.80
CA ASN A 659 6.72 -36.17 7.05
C ASN A 659 5.30 -35.62 7.22
N GLY A 660 4.66 -35.20 6.16
CA GLY A 660 3.27 -34.71 6.18
C GLY A 660 3.08 -33.20 6.25
N ASN A 661 4.11 -32.39 5.93
CA ASN A 661 4.10 -30.92 5.93
C ASN A 661 4.05 -30.25 7.31
N SER A 662 4.22 -31.00 8.42
CA SER A 662 4.50 -30.44 9.74
C SER A 662 5.96 -29.97 9.84
N GLN A 663 6.23 -29.07 10.77
CA GLN A 663 7.61 -28.69 11.13
C GLN A 663 8.03 -29.52 12.34
N ASP A 664 9.09 -30.31 12.20
CA ASP A 664 9.56 -31.20 13.19
C ASP A 664 10.97 -30.79 13.70
N ILE A 665 11.33 -31.21 14.94
CA ILE A 665 12.62 -30.90 15.53
C ILE A 665 13.61 -32.00 15.20
N PHE A 666 14.76 -31.60 14.70
CA PHE A 666 15.91 -32.44 14.42
C PHE A 666 17.14 -31.98 15.21
N THR A 667 18.11 -32.87 15.35
CA THR A 667 19.43 -32.50 15.81
C THR A 667 20.49 -33.03 14.85
N MET A 668 21.58 -32.28 14.68
CA MET A 668 22.72 -32.67 13.86
C MET A 668 23.96 -32.85 14.74
N PRO A 669 24.74 -33.95 14.58
CA PRO A 669 26.07 -34.02 15.14
C PRO A 669 26.95 -32.89 14.60
N VAL A 670 27.79 -32.34 15.46
CA VAL A 670 28.73 -31.27 15.13
C VAL A 670 30.15 -31.74 15.40
N GLU A 671 30.99 -31.64 14.40
CA GLU A 671 32.43 -31.93 14.49
C GLU A 671 33.21 -30.65 14.19
N VAL A 672 34.25 -30.40 14.95
CA VAL A 672 35.19 -29.28 14.71
C VAL A 672 36.54 -29.88 14.33
N ASP A 673 37.04 -29.54 13.15
CA ASP A 673 38.36 -29.98 12.71
C ASP A 673 39.43 -29.40 13.65
N PRO A 674 40.21 -30.28 14.32
CA PRO A 674 41.19 -29.84 15.33
C PRO A 674 42.30 -28.92 14.77
N GLY A 675 42.58 -29.05 13.47
CA GLY A 675 43.67 -28.28 12.82
C GLY A 675 43.26 -26.95 12.22
N GLN A 676 42.02 -26.86 11.76
CA GLN A 676 41.53 -25.68 11.03
C GLN A 676 40.38 -24.96 11.74
N GLY A 677 39.82 -25.50 12.81
CA GLY A 677 38.63 -24.95 13.47
C GLY A 677 37.37 -24.95 12.58
N ALA A 678 37.40 -25.68 11.48
CA ALA A 678 36.29 -25.75 10.54
C ALA A 678 35.17 -26.62 11.09
N LEU A 679 33.92 -26.09 11.01
CA LEU A 679 32.72 -26.81 11.40
C LEU A 679 32.32 -27.83 10.32
N ARG A 680 31.88 -29.00 10.74
CA ARG A 680 31.22 -30.01 9.91
C ARG A 680 29.94 -30.45 10.62
N LEU A 681 28.83 -30.48 9.88
CA LEU A 681 27.55 -30.97 10.38
C LEU A 681 27.32 -32.38 9.83
N GLY A 682 26.93 -33.28 10.71
CA GLY A 682 26.49 -34.61 10.34
C GLY A 682 25.07 -34.62 9.81
N LYS A 683 24.53 -35.80 9.54
CA LYS A 683 23.15 -35.97 9.07
C LYS A 683 22.14 -35.54 10.13
N ALA A 684 21.06 -34.87 9.72
CA ALA A 684 19.94 -34.54 10.59
C ALA A 684 19.25 -35.81 11.11
N GLU A 685 19.08 -35.89 12.42
CA GLU A 685 18.42 -36.98 13.14
C GLU A 685 17.15 -36.43 13.77
N LEU A 686 16.01 -37.12 13.54
CA LEU A 686 14.72 -36.72 14.11
C LEU A 686 14.77 -36.85 15.65
N PHE A 687 14.47 -35.74 16.33
CA PHE A 687 14.30 -35.70 17.78
C PHE A 687 12.83 -35.73 18.19
N LEU A 688 11.99 -34.96 17.54
CA LEU A 688 10.57 -34.87 17.79
C LEU A 688 9.84 -34.63 16.49
N GLY A 689 8.88 -35.50 16.13
CA GLY A 689 8.02 -35.37 14.98
C GLY A 689 6.62 -35.88 15.33
N THR A 690 5.68 -34.97 15.31
CA THR A 690 4.26 -35.24 15.59
C THR A 690 3.40 -34.64 14.42
N PRO A 691 2.09 -34.85 14.41
CA PRO A 691 1.23 -34.15 13.43
C PRO A 691 1.14 -32.64 13.63
N PHE A 692 1.70 -32.13 14.71
CA PHE A 692 1.69 -30.72 15.09
C PHE A 692 2.94 -29.98 14.60
N VAL A 693 2.95 -28.67 14.75
CA VAL A 693 4.10 -27.83 14.46
C VAL A 693 5.03 -27.80 15.65
N GLU A 694 6.28 -28.26 15.51
CA GLU A 694 7.33 -28.14 16.49
C GLU A 694 8.48 -27.27 15.98
N ILE A 695 8.71 -26.12 16.61
CA ILE A 695 9.70 -25.13 16.19
C ILE A 695 10.54 -24.59 17.37
N ALA A 696 11.56 -23.85 17.02
CA ALA A 696 12.35 -23.04 17.96
C ALA A 696 13.02 -23.86 19.10
N PRO A 697 13.71 -24.98 18.82
CA PRO A 697 14.32 -25.80 19.85
C PRO A 697 15.48 -25.06 20.53
N ALA A 698 15.46 -24.98 21.85
CA ALA A 698 16.51 -24.37 22.70
C ALA A 698 17.05 -25.33 23.73
N PHE A 699 18.34 -25.65 23.65
CA PHE A 699 19.02 -26.44 24.69
C PHE A 699 19.12 -25.67 26.01
N SER A 700 18.90 -26.37 27.13
CA SER A 700 19.19 -25.83 28.45
C SER A 700 20.68 -25.60 28.65
N PRO A 701 21.10 -24.70 29.55
CA PRO A 701 22.52 -24.44 29.82
C PRO A 701 23.30 -25.67 30.34
N ASP A 702 22.62 -26.63 30.91
CA ASP A 702 23.20 -27.90 31.38
C ASP A 702 23.13 -29.03 30.34
N GLY A 703 22.49 -28.77 29.20
CA GLY A 703 22.35 -29.72 28.09
C GLY A 703 21.37 -30.88 28.33
N ARG A 704 20.68 -30.91 29.48
CA ARG A 704 19.78 -32.01 29.83
C ARG A 704 18.37 -31.86 29.29
N TRP A 705 17.98 -30.66 28.87
CA TRP A 705 16.62 -30.35 28.46
C TRP A 705 16.61 -29.66 27.11
N LEU A 706 15.52 -29.85 26.35
CA LEU A 706 15.19 -29.08 25.14
C LEU A 706 13.84 -28.41 25.35
N ALA A 707 13.82 -27.10 25.31
CA ALA A 707 12.59 -26.30 25.20
C ALA A 707 12.22 -26.14 23.74
N TYR A 708 10.94 -26.11 23.42
CA TYR A 708 10.43 -25.92 22.05
C TYR A 708 9.03 -25.31 22.06
N THR A 709 8.60 -24.83 20.95
CA THR A 709 7.23 -24.33 20.72
C THR A 709 6.43 -25.35 19.93
N SER A 710 5.18 -25.67 20.36
CA SER A 710 4.26 -26.54 19.63
C SER A 710 2.84 -26.04 19.71
N ASP A 711 2.03 -26.33 18.67
CA ASP A 711 0.60 -26.03 18.59
C ASP A 711 -0.30 -27.22 19.01
N GLU A 712 0.21 -28.21 19.63
CA GLU A 712 -0.50 -29.45 20.05
C GLU A 712 -1.69 -29.19 21.00
N SER A 713 -1.68 -28.06 21.73
CA SER A 713 -2.79 -27.61 22.58
C SER A 713 -3.89 -26.83 21.83
N GLY A 714 -3.73 -26.65 20.49
CA GLY A 714 -4.58 -25.80 19.65
C GLY A 714 -4.09 -24.36 19.56
N THR A 715 -3.11 -23.96 20.36
CA THR A 715 -2.39 -22.69 20.30
C THR A 715 -0.89 -22.94 20.44
N LEU A 716 -0.06 -22.03 19.93
CA LEU A 716 1.39 -22.13 20.08
C LEU A 716 1.77 -21.91 21.54
N GLU A 717 2.36 -22.95 22.17
CA GLU A 717 2.80 -22.96 23.56
C GLU A 717 4.23 -23.47 23.68
N VAL A 718 4.89 -23.12 24.79
CA VAL A 718 6.24 -23.60 25.11
C VAL A 718 6.16 -24.89 25.90
N TYR A 719 6.91 -25.85 25.43
CA TYR A 719 7.10 -27.16 26.07
C TYR A 719 8.55 -27.42 26.38
N VAL A 720 8.81 -28.29 27.38
CA VAL A 720 10.13 -28.76 27.73
C VAL A 720 10.11 -30.29 27.82
N ARG A 721 11.15 -30.93 27.32
CA ARG A 721 11.39 -32.37 27.51
C ARG A 721 12.87 -32.68 27.76
N PRO A 722 13.19 -33.84 28.39
CA PRO A 722 14.57 -34.26 28.55
C PRO A 722 15.22 -34.41 27.17
N PHE A 723 16.44 -33.94 27.05
CA PHE A 723 17.25 -34.26 25.89
C PHE A 723 17.93 -35.62 26.11
N VAL A 724 17.48 -36.63 25.38
CA VAL A 724 18.12 -37.93 25.26
C VAL A 724 18.57 -38.05 23.81
N ALA A 725 19.83 -38.42 23.60
CA ALA A 725 20.35 -38.60 22.24
C ALA A 725 19.46 -39.56 21.44
N PRO A 726 19.32 -39.37 20.10
CA PRO A 726 18.46 -40.20 19.26
C PRO A 726 18.67 -41.71 19.50
N GLY A 727 17.54 -42.42 19.70
CA GLY A 727 17.56 -43.86 20.11
C GLY A 727 17.27 -44.11 21.59
N GLY A 728 17.27 -43.08 22.44
CA GLY A 728 16.80 -43.17 23.84
C GLY A 728 15.29 -43.02 23.95
N GLY A 729 14.66 -43.67 24.91
CA GLY A 729 13.20 -43.66 25.10
C GLY A 729 12.63 -42.26 25.31
N ALA A 730 11.39 -42.05 24.88
CA ALA A 730 10.69 -40.78 25.02
C ALA A 730 10.46 -40.45 26.51
N GLY A 731 11.20 -39.48 27.05
CA GLY A 731 10.96 -38.92 28.38
C GLY A 731 9.64 -38.12 28.41
N GLY A 732 9.15 -37.86 29.63
CA GLY A 732 7.99 -37.00 29.84
C GLY A 732 8.15 -35.61 29.19
N ARG A 733 7.04 -34.91 28.97
CA ARG A 733 7.03 -33.52 28.51
C ARG A 733 6.26 -32.65 29.51
N TRP A 734 6.63 -31.39 29.57
CA TRP A 734 5.94 -30.38 30.39
C TRP A 734 5.58 -29.17 29.55
N GLN A 735 4.32 -28.77 29.64
CA GLN A 735 3.89 -27.49 29.11
C GLN A 735 4.29 -26.38 30.09
N ILE A 736 4.95 -25.36 29.60
CA ILE A 736 5.50 -24.26 30.40
C ILE A 736 4.64 -22.99 30.29
N SER A 737 4.07 -22.74 29.14
CA SER A 737 3.17 -21.59 28.94
C SER A 737 1.73 -22.06 28.75
N THR A 738 0.77 -21.16 29.10
CA THR A 738 -0.68 -21.32 28.90
C THR A 738 -1.24 -19.98 28.48
N GLY A 739 -1.98 -19.96 27.38
CA GLY A 739 -2.51 -18.70 26.80
C GLY A 739 -1.58 -18.06 25.78
N GLY A 740 -0.72 -18.86 25.15
CA GLY A 740 0.22 -18.48 24.12
C GLY A 740 1.67 -18.37 24.62
N GLY A 741 2.61 -18.89 23.82
CA GLY A 741 4.04 -18.80 24.11
C GLY A 741 4.87 -19.30 22.92
N MET A 742 5.92 -18.55 22.55
CA MET A 742 6.78 -18.88 21.42
C MET A 742 8.24 -18.51 21.71
N PHE A 743 9.14 -19.15 20.99
CA PHE A 743 10.59 -18.82 20.98
C PHE A 743 11.23 -18.86 22.36
N PRO A 744 11.27 -20.04 23.04
CA PRO A 744 11.81 -20.18 24.37
C PRO A 744 13.28 -19.80 24.44
N VAL A 745 13.65 -19.12 25.50
CA VAL A 745 15.05 -18.77 25.83
C VAL A 745 15.32 -19.14 27.28
N TRP A 746 16.38 -19.89 27.49
CA TRP A 746 16.83 -20.23 28.83
C TRP A 746 17.54 -19.05 29.49
N SER A 747 17.21 -18.79 30.74
CA SER A 747 17.97 -17.86 31.57
C SER A 747 19.38 -18.43 31.85
N ARG A 748 20.39 -17.58 31.78
CA ARG A 748 21.78 -17.89 32.21
C ARG A 748 22.01 -17.58 33.68
N GLY A 749 20.98 -17.07 34.40
CA GLY A 749 21.06 -16.77 35.82
C GLY A 749 21.18 -18.04 36.66
N ARG A 750 21.88 -17.92 37.79
CA ARG A 750 21.97 -18.99 38.79
C ARG A 750 20.55 -19.39 39.22
N ALA A 751 20.31 -20.69 39.27
CA ALA A 751 19.15 -21.28 39.92
C ALA A 751 19.06 -20.85 41.37
#